data_98105a4f6dd0935535b7d84a826e05e3
#
_entry.id   98105a4f6dd0935535b7d84a826e05e3
#
_cell.length_a   1.000
_cell.length_b   1.000
_cell.length_c   1.000
_cell.angle_alpha   90.00
_cell.angle_beta   90.00
_cell.angle_gamma   90.00
#
_symmetry.space_group_name_H-M   'P 1'
#
loop_
_entity.id
_entity.type
_entity.pdbx_description
1 polymer ?
#
loop_
_entity_poly.entity_id
_entity_poly.type
_entity_poly.pdbx_seq_one_letter_code
_entity_poly.pdbx_strand_id
1 'polypeptide(L)'
;MKRLLLAALLTFAAGSFAAEATPQWPFDRRAPEELRKMERKVFAHYFSQFPISIDDGNPDGDYYAKGYLSPDGENGIHRPYGRFINQRPLPRLPRLVPDWHELDVYDEVRMAAETGMDGFAYNILTTTGSHWERLLTLMKQVNKYGKGFKILIMPDMTAEFSEHPERMVPALLKIAGDPSLYRDGSGKLVIAPYNAYAQPPQWWKERLAELKSHGVDVVFMPGFQGWWKYLKDYRELCWGFFDWGTSALDEQLGWRRQALRETDRYGKVFMAPVRPQDCRPRAGMAGEAHNSELFRAMWQTAIDYNAGWVQLVTWSDYSEGTEIAPSTGTRWAFYDLTAYYTSYFKTGKPPKIERDAIYWFHRRQHTDAPYDKTQQTRGPFRIVGTPHNEIELLGFLKAPGTLRITLNGKVHEQAFPAGMHSFKIPLECGRPEFSLIRDGRELIRLTGHQEIVRSNPYQDMLYYADGGTAEAPRIWTGPEKKTVAPEFGKLIRQVSFPGFPLVSGKGGKPREVGFGGSFRIPDESEAVFHVRRMDVKADHGWVALFLSAATTDGRSRFNLTPRTAKQTYISGSHPGTPFRVVRDNFQVEYPAIYRLRRTGGKLQFLYGNYVSSPRSMKKSTASSTDLPFRFRRKSRRTAGCSNFPRSNCAGCPEPA
;
A
#
# COMPACT_ATOMS: atom_id res chain seq x y z
N MET A 1 -54.27 47.55 -21.61
CA MET A 1 -53.64 46.43 -22.32
C MET A 1 -52.11 46.59 -22.32
N LYS A 2 -51.42 46.01 -21.40
CA LYS A 2 -49.93 45.84 -21.41
C LYS A 2 -49.62 44.51 -20.76
N ARG A 3 -49.21 43.53 -21.54
CA ARG A 3 -48.73 42.23 -21.07
C ARG A 3 -47.28 42.38 -20.61
N LEU A 4 -47.03 42.15 -19.34
CA LEU A 4 -45.67 41.94 -18.82
C LEU A 4 -45.28 40.48 -19.05
N LEU A 5 -44.23 40.24 -19.83
CA LEU A 5 -43.52 38.98 -19.87
C LEU A 5 -42.54 38.93 -18.68
N LEU A 6 -42.76 37.96 -17.80
CA LEU A 6 -41.79 37.62 -16.75
C LEU A 6 -40.88 36.55 -17.31
N ALA A 7 -39.64 36.93 -17.64
CA ALA A 7 -38.58 35.97 -17.99
C ALA A 7 -38.01 35.39 -16.70
N ALA A 8 -38.30 34.14 -16.42
CA ALA A 8 -37.64 33.37 -15.36
C ALA A 8 -36.23 32.99 -15.81
N LEU A 9 -35.21 33.61 -15.23
CA LEU A 9 -33.83 33.15 -15.30
C LEU A 9 -33.69 31.87 -14.47
N LEU A 10 -33.62 30.73 -15.18
CA LEU A 10 -33.13 29.48 -14.62
C LEU A 10 -31.61 29.58 -14.48
N THR A 11 -31.14 29.99 -13.33
CA THR A 11 -29.71 29.77 -12.97
C THR A 11 -29.51 28.29 -12.71
N PHE A 12 -28.93 27.62 -13.69
CA PHE A 12 -28.29 26.31 -13.48
C PHE A 12 -27.13 26.51 -12.50
N ALA A 13 -27.37 26.17 -11.25
CA ALA A 13 -26.26 25.94 -10.32
C ALA A 13 -25.50 24.71 -10.84
N ALA A 14 -24.42 24.98 -11.55
CA ALA A 14 -23.41 23.96 -11.84
C ALA A 14 -22.92 23.45 -10.49
N GLY A 15 -23.41 22.28 -10.10
CA GLY A 15 -22.88 21.57 -8.94
C GLY A 15 -21.40 21.35 -9.18
N SER A 16 -20.56 22.04 -8.42
CA SER A 16 -19.14 21.78 -8.37
C SER A 16 -18.99 20.30 -8.00
N PHE A 17 -18.57 19.49 -8.99
CA PHE A 17 -17.97 18.22 -8.70
C PHE A 17 -16.85 18.50 -7.69
N ALA A 18 -16.98 17.99 -6.47
CA ALA A 18 -15.85 18.00 -5.56
C ALA A 18 -14.74 17.29 -6.32
N ALA A 19 -13.78 18.05 -6.79
CA ALA A 19 -12.56 17.53 -7.37
C ALA A 19 -12.04 16.49 -6.37
N GLU A 20 -11.65 15.30 -6.83
CA GLU A 20 -10.92 14.34 -6.01
C GLU A 20 -9.85 15.15 -5.30
N ALA A 21 -9.82 15.09 -3.96
CA ALA A 21 -8.83 15.84 -3.22
C ALA A 21 -7.47 15.32 -3.67
N THR A 22 -6.84 16.07 -4.56
CA THR A 22 -5.47 15.80 -4.99
C THR A 22 -4.62 15.78 -3.74
N PRO A 23 -3.67 14.84 -3.61
CA PRO A 23 -2.76 14.84 -2.47
C PRO A 23 -2.17 16.23 -2.30
N GLN A 24 -2.40 16.84 -1.15
CA GLN A 24 -1.87 18.18 -0.92
C GLN A 24 -0.40 18.03 -0.51
N TRP A 25 0.48 18.18 -1.49
CA TRP A 25 1.92 18.16 -1.27
C TRP A 25 2.35 19.38 -0.46
N PRO A 26 3.35 19.27 0.42
CA PRO A 26 3.86 20.40 1.15
C PRO A 26 4.66 21.39 0.28
N PHE A 27 4.84 21.08 -0.99
CA PHE A 27 5.65 21.86 -1.93
C PHE A 27 4.93 22.03 -3.28
N ASP A 28 5.30 23.09 -3.99
CA ASP A 28 4.90 23.30 -5.37
C ASP A 28 5.65 22.34 -6.29
N ARG A 29 4.97 21.82 -7.29
CA ARG A 29 5.58 20.96 -8.31
C ARG A 29 4.88 21.13 -9.65
N ARG A 30 5.64 20.90 -10.71
CA ARG A 30 5.06 20.78 -12.05
C ARG A 30 4.14 19.58 -12.13
N ALA A 31 3.19 19.64 -13.07
CA ALA A 31 2.33 18.49 -13.36
C ALA A 31 3.18 17.24 -13.65
N PRO A 32 2.81 16.07 -13.14
CA PRO A 32 3.57 14.83 -13.33
C PRO A 32 3.82 14.49 -14.80
N GLU A 33 2.86 14.81 -15.68
CA GLU A 33 2.95 14.61 -17.12
C GLU A 33 4.03 15.49 -17.76
N GLU A 34 4.23 16.71 -17.25
CA GLU A 34 5.29 17.61 -17.70
C GLU A 34 6.66 17.13 -17.24
N LEU A 35 6.76 16.65 -15.98
CA LEU A 35 7.98 16.05 -15.48
C LEU A 35 8.42 14.85 -16.31
N ARG A 36 7.50 14.00 -16.77
CA ARG A 36 7.82 12.84 -17.62
C ARG A 36 8.33 13.19 -19.03
N LYS A 37 8.04 14.39 -19.52
CA LYS A 37 8.58 14.88 -20.80
C LYS A 37 10.03 15.32 -20.72
N MET A 38 10.55 15.53 -19.51
CA MET A 38 11.94 15.99 -19.31
C MET A 38 12.93 14.87 -19.66
N GLU A 39 14.17 15.27 -19.97
CA GLU A 39 15.25 14.37 -20.38
C GLU A 39 15.66 13.41 -19.25
N ARG A 40 15.82 13.92 -18.03
CA ARG A 40 16.14 13.13 -16.86
C ARG A 40 15.01 12.18 -16.50
N LYS A 41 15.35 10.89 -16.30
CA LYS A 41 14.36 9.84 -16.04
C LYS A 41 14.47 9.27 -14.63
N VAL A 42 13.31 8.90 -14.08
CA VAL A 42 13.19 8.26 -12.76
C VAL A 42 12.31 7.02 -12.89
N PHE A 43 12.87 5.86 -12.65
CA PHE A 43 12.15 4.59 -12.60
C PHE A 43 12.23 4.00 -11.20
N ALA A 44 11.16 3.37 -10.73
CA ALA A 44 11.20 2.59 -9.51
C ALA A 44 11.24 1.09 -9.84
N HIS A 45 12.18 0.37 -9.25
CA HIS A 45 12.22 -1.09 -9.37
C HIS A 45 10.94 -1.69 -8.79
N TYR A 46 10.23 -2.46 -9.60
CA TYR A 46 8.96 -3.07 -9.25
C TYR A 46 9.13 -4.57 -9.02
N PHE A 47 8.87 -4.97 -7.78
CA PHE A 47 8.95 -6.35 -7.34
C PHE A 47 7.55 -6.97 -7.27
N SER A 48 7.24 -7.86 -8.18
CA SER A 48 5.88 -8.35 -8.41
C SER A 48 5.31 -9.26 -7.32
N GLN A 49 6.13 -9.70 -6.37
CA GLN A 49 5.72 -10.61 -5.30
C GLN A 49 4.82 -9.97 -4.25
N PHE A 50 4.86 -8.64 -4.11
CA PHE A 50 4.23 -7.92 -3.02
C PHE A 50 3.11 -6.97 -3.51
N PRO A 51 1.98 -7.50 -4.02
CA PRO A 51 0.85 -6.67 -4.42
C PRO A 51 0.19 -5.98 -3.22
N ILE A 52 -0.58 -4.92 -3.45
CA ILE A 52 -1.34 -4.20 -2.41
C ILE A 52 -2.25 -5.16 -1.63
N SER A 53 -2.93 -6.06 -2.34
CA SER A 53 -3.71 -7.13 -1.75
C SER A 53 -3.38 -8.47 -2.42
N ILE A 54 -3.33 -9.55 -1.65
CA ILE A 54 -3.06 -10.89 -2.19
C ILE A 54 -4.37 -11.57 -2.60
N ASP A 55 -5.40 -11.47 -1.77
CA ASP A 55 -6.64 -12.24 -1.89
C ASP A 55 -7.91 -11.40 -1.80
N ASP A 56 -7.78 -10.08 -1.74
CA ASP A 56 -8.87 -9.13 -1.50
C ASP A 56 -9.66 -9.39 -0.20
N GLY A 57 -9.05 -10.09 0.73
CA GLY A 57 -9.62 -10.40 2.04
C GLY A 57 -9.49 -9.26 3.04
N ASN A 58 -9.78 -9.56 4.32
CA ASN A 58 -9.58 -8.61 5.41
C ASN A 58 -8.09 -8.22 5.50
N PRO A 59 -7.74 -6.94 5.39
CA PRO A 59 -6.36 -6.48 5.48
C PRO A 59 -5.60 -6.95 6.72
N ASP A 60 -6.29 -7.04 7.87
CA ASP A 60 -5.67 -7.50 9.13
C ASP A 60 -5.49 -9.01 9.20
N GLY A 61 -6.22 -9.74 8.38
CA GLY A 61 -6.22 -11.20 8.35
C GLY A 61 -5.62 -11.81 7.09
N ASP A 62 -5.05 -10.99 6.22
CA ASP A 62 -4.47 -11.46 4.98
C ASP A 62 -3.13 -12.20 5.18
N TYR A 63 -2.59 -12.71 4.09
CA TYR A 63 -1.37 -13.52 4.14
C TYR A 63 -0.14 -12.75 4.64
N TYR A 64 -0.04 -11.43 4.41
CA TYR A 64 1.06 -10.63 4.95
C TYR A 64 1.11 -10.73 6.48
N ALA A 65 -0.03 -10.53 7.13
CA ALA A 65 -0.09 -10.56 8.58
C ALA A 65 0.18 -11.96 9.15
N LYS A 66 -0.36 -13.02 8.52
CA LYS A 66 -0.26 -14.41 8.98
C LYS A 66 1.03 -15.09 8.53
N GLY A 67 1.44 -14.88 7.29
CA GLY A 67 2.57 -15.57 6.68
C GLY A 67 3.88 -14.83 6.83
N TYR A 68 3.92 -13.57 6.45
CA TYR A 68 5.17 -12.86 6.26
C TYR A 68 5.63 -12.05 7.48
N LEU A 69 4.68 -11.43 8.21
CA LEU A 69 4.97 -10.65 9.40
C LEU A 69 5.08 -11.50 10.68
N SER A 70 4.74 -12.77 10.61
CA SER A 70 4.76 -13.70 11.73
C SER A 70 5.95 -14.65 11.67
N PRO A 71 6.66 -14.90 12.78
CA PRO A 71 7.67 -15.95 12.85
C PRO A 71 7.12 -17.34 12.51
N ASP A 72 5.84 -17.57 12.82
CA ASP A 72 5.15 -18.84 12.60
C ASP A 72 4.55 -18.96 11.20
N GLY A 73 4.65 -17.92 10.39
CA GLY A 73 4.17 -17.91 9.01
C GLY A 73 4.88 -18.96 8.14
N GLU A 74 4.18 -19.43 7.11
CA GLU A 74 4.68 -20.44 6.18
C GLU A 74 5.25 -21.67 6.92
N ASN A 75 4.49 -22.18 7.90
CA ASN A 75 4.88 -23.32 8.73
C ASN A 75 6.13 -23.08 9.61
N GLY A 76 6.39 -21.83 9.97
CA GLY A 76 7.46 -21.47 10.88
C GLY A 76 8.85 -21.40 10.27
N ILE A 77 8.98 -21.42 8.93
CA ILE A 77 10.30 -21.33 8.26
C ILE A 77 11.03 -20.01 8.53
N HIS A 78 10.31 -18.97 9.00
CA HIS A 78 10.86 -17.66 9.32
C HIS A 78 11.29 -17.49 10.78
N ARG A 79 11.02 -18.47 11.65
CA ARG A 79 11.42 -18.41 13.07
C ARG A 79 12.90 -18.11 13.31
N PRO A 80 13.85 -18.69 12.56
CA PRO A 80 15.27 -18.39 12.76
C PRO A 80 15.61 -16.89 12.69
N TYR A 81 14.82 -16.13 11.95
CA TYR A 81 15.01 -14.70 11.68
C TYR A 81 13.99 -13.79 12.39
N GLY A 82 13.10 -14.37 13.19
CA GLY A 82 11.99 -13.65 13.81
C GLY A 82 10.80 -13.43 12.87
N ARG A 83 10.98 -13.31 11.57
CA ARG A 83 9.95 -13.16 10.51
C ARG A 83 10.57 -12.98 9.14
N PHE A 84 9.74 -12.93 8.08
CA PHE A 84 10.23 -12.70 6.73
C PHE A 84 10.33 -11.21 6.38
N ILE A 85 9.30 -10.41 6.71
CA ILE A 85 9.23 -8.96 6.48
C ILE A 85 8.86 -8.22 7.76
N ASN A 86 9.16 -6.93 7.84
CA ASN A 86 8.83 -6.07 8.98
C ASN A 86 7.55 -5.26 8.77
N GLN A 87 7.11 -5.09 7.53
CA GLN A 87 6.00 -4.25 7.12
C GLN A 87 5.37 -4.78 5.84
N ARG A 88 4.26 -4.19 5.45
CA ARG A 88 3.49 -4.56 4.28
C ARG A 88 2.94 -3.30 3.57
N PRO A 89 2.41 -3.42 2.34
CA PRO A 89 1.64 -2.33 1.74
C PRO A 89 0.57 -1.81 2.68
N LEU A 90 0.27 -0.50 2.64
CA LEU A 90 -0.86 0.04 3.39
C LEU A 90 -2.13 -0.73 3.01
N PRO A 91 -2.83 -1.34 3.98
CA PRO A 91 -4.04 -2.08 3.70
C PRO A 91 -5.12 -1.14 3.16
N ARG A 92 -5.74 -1.51 2.07
CA ARG A 92 -6.97 -0.90 1.58
C ARG A 92 -8.19 -1.73 1.95
N LEU A 93 -9.36 -1.15 1.85
CA LEU A 93 -10.58 -1.94 1.96
C LEU A 93 -10.70 -2.91 0.78
N PRO A 94 -11.17 -4.16 1.01
CA PRO A 94 -11.43 -5.11 -0.05
C PRO A 94 -12.40 -4.54 -1.11
N ARG A 95 -12.14 -4.85 -2.36
CA ARG A 95 -12.96 -4.45 -3.49
C ARG A 95 -14.04 -5.48 -3.76
N LEU A 96 -15.20 -5.03 -4.25
CA LEU A 96 -16.36 -5.87 -4.47
C LEU A 96 -16.58 -6.25 -5.93
N VAL A 97 -15.55 -6.17 -6.72
CA VAL A 97 -15.60 -6.37 -8.17
C VAL A 97 -14.69 -7.53 -8.57
N PRO A 98 -15.02 -8.30 -9.61
CA PRO A 98 -14.21 -9.44 -10.03
C PRO A 98 -12.80 -9.07 -10.48
N ASP A 99 -12.63 -7.85 -11.00
CA ASP A 99 -11.38 -7.31 -11.51
C ASP A 99 -10.59 -6.51 -10.45
N TRP A 100 -10.83 -6.76 -9.16
CA TRP A 100 -10.17 -6.06 -8.04
C TRP A 100 -8.64 -6.07 -8.16
N HIS A 101 -8.08 -7.16 -8.66
CA HIS A 101 -6.64 -7.31 -8.84
C HIS A 101 -6.09 -6.30 -9.88
N GLU A 102 -6.80 -6.12 -11.00
CA GLU A 102 -6.43 -5.13 -12.01
C GLU A 102 -6.52 -3.70 -11.47
N LEU A 103 -7.54 -3.44 -10.65
CA LEU A 103 -7.71 -2.13 -10.01
C LEU A 103 -6.62 -1.84 -8.99
N ASP A 104 -6.13 -2.84 -8.26
CA ASP A 104 -4.98 -2.70 -7.38
C ASP A 104 -3.72 -2.29 -8.15
N VAL A 105 -3.44 -2.98 -9.25
CA VAL A 105 -2.30 -2.65 -10.11
C VAL A 105 -2.47 -1.26 -10.74
N TYR A 106 -3.70 -0.88 -11.14
CA TYR A 106 -3.98 0.47 -11.62
C TYR A 106 -3.69 1.54 -10.59
N ASP A 107 -4.03 1.30 -9.31
CA ASP A 107 -3.74 2.23 -8.23
C ASP A 107 -2.23 2.36 -7.95
N GLU A 108 -1.48 1.28 -8.03
CA GLU A 108 -0.01 1.35 -7.94
C GLU A 108 0.57 2.22 -9.06
N VAL A 109 0.11 2.02 -10.31
CA VAL A 109 0.51 2.86 -11.45
C VAL A 109 0.18 4.32 -11.21
N ARG A 110 -1.06 4.62 -10.77
CA ARG A 110 -1.51 5.98 -10.49
C ARG A 110 -0.68 6.64 -9.39
N MET A 111 -0.47 5.95 -8.28
CA MET A 111 0.34 6.46 -7.18
C MET A 111 1.78 6.75 -7.60
N ALA A 112 2.42 5.80 -8.24
CA ALA A 112 3.78 5.99 -8.73
C ALA A 112 3.84 7.17 -9.71
N ALA A 113 2.91 7.24 -10.64
CA ALA A 113 2.84 8.31 -11.63
C ALA A 113 2.60 9.69 -11.00
N GLU A 114 1.88 9.79 -9.89
CA GLU A 114 1.62 11.03 -9.16
C GLU A 114 2.90 11.63 -8.55
N THR A 115 3.92 10.83 -8.24
CA THR A 115 5.21 11.35 -7.76
C THR A 115 6.03 12.05 -8.85
N GLY A 116 5.63 11.94 -10.12
CA GLY A 116 6.34 12.51 -11.27
C GLY A 116 7.39 11.57 -11.87
N MET A 117 7.55 10.36 -11.37
CA MET A 117 8.43 9.36 -11.98
C MET A 117 7.95 8.93 -13.37
N ASP A 118 8.86 8.39 -14.18
CA ASP A 118 8.59 8.00 -15.56
C ASP A 118 7.96 6.62 -15.69
N GLY A 119 8.20 5.75 -14.71
CA GLY A 119 7.68 4.40 -14.78
C GLY A 119 8.21 3.44 -13.74
N PHE A 120 7.86 2.18 -13.94
CA PHE A 120 8.43 1.06 -13.20
C PHE A 120 9.54 0.38 -13.99
N ALA A 121 10.63 0.02 -13.32
CA ALA A 121 11.59 -0.96 -13.81
C ALA A 121 11.12 -2.35 -13.37
N TYR A 122 10.45 -3.07 -14.28
CA TYR A 122 9.83 -4.34 -13.94
C TYR A 122 10.82 -5.49 -13.97
N ASN A 123 11.01 -6.14 -12.83
CA ASN A 123 11.89 -7.29 -12.69
C ASN A 123 11.24 -8.56 -13.25
N ILE A 124 11.71 -9.06 -14.39
CA ILE A 124 11.21 -10.30 -14.99
C ILE A 124 11.91 -11.48 -14.34
N LEU A 125 11.25 -12.10 -13.36
CA LEU A 125 11.74 -13.28 -12.64
C LEU A 125 11.51 -14.58 -13.41
N THR A 126 10.33 -14.67 -14.07
CA THR A 126 9.93 -15.86 -14.84
C THR A 126 9.18 -15.44 -16.10
N THR A 127 9.17 -16.33 -17.10
CA THR A 127 8.49 -16.13 -18.39
C THR A 127 7.13 -16.81 -18.45
N THR A 128 6.69 -17.38 -17.34
CA THR A 128 5.39 -18.06 -17.17
C THR A 128 4.85 -17.85 -15.75
N GLY A 129 3.60 -18.25 -15.52
CA GLY A 129 2.96 -18.23 -14.20
C GLY A 129 2.66 -16.82 -13.70
N SER A 130 2.44 -16.70 -12.38
CA SER A 130 1.88 -15.50 -11.77
C SER A 130 2.74 -14.24 -11.94
N HIS A 131 4.07 -14.35 -11.98
CA HIS A 131 4.95 -13.19 -12.18
C HIS A 131 4.83 -12.65 -13.61
N TRP A 132 4.75 -13.54 -14.61
CA TRP A 132 4.54 -13.14 -16.00
C TRP A 132 3.15 -12.54 -16.21
N GLU A 133 2.12 -13.16 -15.65
CA GLU A 133 0.74 -12.64 -15.71
C GLU A 133 0.60 -11.25 -15.07
N ARG A 134 1.34 -11.00 -13.99
CA ARG A 134 1.40 -9.66 -13.39
C ARG A 134 2.06 -8.63 -14.27
N LEU A 135 3.11 -9.00 -15.03
CA LEU A 135 3.68 -8.12 -16.04
C LEU A 135 2.62 -7.74 -17.08
N LEU A 136 1.91 -8.72 -17.63
CA LEU A 136 0.86 -8.47 -18.63
C LEU A 136 -0.28 -7.60 -18.06
N THR A 137 -0.66 -7.84 -16.80
CA THR A 137 -1.63 -7.00 -16.08
C THR A 137 -1.12 -5.57 -15.90
N LEU A 138 0.14 -5.41 -15.48
CA LEU A 138 0.76 -4.10 -15.34
C LEU A 138 0.81 -3.34 -16.68
N MET A 139 1.20 -4.00 -17.77
CA MET A 139 1.22 -3.43 -19.12
C MET A 139 -0.17 -2.93 -19.52
N LYS A 140 -1.22 -3.73 -19.30
CA LYS A 140 -2.62 -3.35 -19.50
C LYS A 140 -2.99 -2.09 -18.72
N GLN A 141 -2.63 -2.04 -17.42
CA GLN A 141 -2.99 -0.90 -16.57
C GLN A 141 -2.16 0.36 -16.88
N VAL A 142 -0.90 0.22 -17.27
CA VAL A 142 -0.07 1.34 -17.75
C VAL A 142 -0.65 1.91 -19.05
N ASN A 143 -1.05 1.08 -20.00
CA ASN A 143 -1.72 1.54 -21.22
C ASN A 143 -3.05 2.24 -20.92
N LYS A 144 -3.84 1.72 -19.98
CA LYS A 144 -5.10 2.34 -19.54
C LYS A 144 -4.87 3.69 -18.85
N TYR A 145 -3.85 3.81 -18.02
CA TYR A 145 -3.48 5.07 -17.36
C TYR A 145 -2.98 6.09 -18.37
N GLY A 146 -2.12 5.68 -19.27
CA GLY A 146 -1.49 6.54 -20.27
C GLY A 146 -0.58 7.60 -19.67
N LYS A 147 -0.77 8.86 -20.01
CA LYS A 147 -0.09 10.05 -19.48
C LYS A 147 1.44 9.96 -19.45
N GLY A 148 2.04 9.14 -20.33
CA GLY A 148 3.49 9.00 -20.46
C GLY A 148 4.16 8.12 -19.42
N PHE A 149 3.43 7.46 -18.50
CA PHE A 149 4.00 6.48 -17.60
C PHE A 149 4.34 5.19 -18.35
N LYS A 150 5.51 4.58 -18.08
CA LYS A 150 6.05 3.48 -18.87
C LYS A 150 6.63 2.35 -18.00
N ILE A 151 6.95 1.25 -18.64
CA ILE A 151 7.64 0.10 -18.03
C ILE A 151 9.02 -0.02 -18.67
N LEU A 152 10.07 0.11 -17.88
CA LEU A 152 11.43 -0.26 -18.22
C LEU A 152 11.60 -1.75 -17.98
N ILE A 153 11.91 -2.52 -19.02
CA ILE A 153 12.05 -3.97 -18.91
C ILE A 153 13.40 -4.34 -18.30
N MET A 154 13.33 -5.16 -17.24
CA MET A 154 14.49 -5.59 -16.48
C MET A 154 14.53 -7.14 -16.37
N PRO A 155 15.10 -7.86 -17.35
CA PRO A 155 15.36 -9.30 -17.21
C PRO A 155 16.24 -9.58 -16.00
N ASP A 156 15.81 -10.48 -15.12
CA ASP A 156 16.61 -10.89 -13.95
C ASP A 156 17.50 -12.09 -14.28
N MET A 157 18.79 -11.83 -14.41
CA MET A 157 19.78 -12.85 -14.76
C MET A 157 20.16 -13.75 -13.57
N THR A 158 19.52 -13.58 -12.40
CA THR A 158 19.67 -14.43 -11.22
C THR A 158 18.46 -15.32 -10.93
N ALA A 159 17.38 -15.14 -11.70
CA ALA A 159 16.15 -15.92 -11.61
C ALA A 159 16.09 -16.97 -12.73
N GLU A 160 14.95 -17.13 -13.42
CA GLU A 160 14.80 -18.14 -14.49
C GLU A 160 15.90 -18.04 -15.56
N PHE A 161 16.34 -16.83 -15.88
CA PHE A 161 17.37 -16.64 -16.91
C PHE A 161 18.78 -17.03 -16.47
N SER A 162 19.00 -17.35 -15.20
CA SER A 162 20.27 -17.95 -14.75
C SER A 162 20.42 -19.41 -15.23
N GLU A 163 19.30 -20.13 -15.27
CA GLU A 163 19.26 -21.55 -15.68
C GLU A 163 18.82 -21.71 -17.14
N HIS A 164 17.98 -20.79 -17.63
CA HIS A 164 17.35 -20.81 -18.95
C HIS A 164 17.54 -19.49 -19.71
N PRO A 165 18.77 -19.05 -19.98
CA PRO A 165 19.02 -17.77 -20.66
C PRO A 165 18.46 -17.72 -22.09
N GLU A 166 18.28 -18.88 -22.73
CA GLU A 166 17.66 -19.01 -24.06
C GLU A 166 16.20 -18.55 -24.12
N ARG A 167 15.51 -18.51 -22.99
CA ARG A 167 14.10 -18.08 -22.92
C ARG A 167 13.93 -16.57 -22.98
N MET A 168 15.00 -15.80 -22.74
CA MET A 168 14.92 -14.34 -22.65
C MET A 168 14.45 -13.70 -23.95
N VAL A 169 15.08 -14.00 -25.08
CA VAL A 169 14.73 -13.40 -26.37
C VAL A 169 13.29 -13.75 -26.77
N PRO A 170 12.86 -15.02 -26.76
CA PRO A 170 11.47 -15.37 -27.03
C PRO A 170 10.44 -14.66 -26.13
N ALA A 171 10.75 -14.46 -24.84
CA ALA A 171 9.89 -13.75 -23.92
C ALA A 171 9.80 -12.25 -24.27
N LEU A 172 10.94 -11.62 -24.55
CA LEU A 172 10.97 -10.21 -24.95
C LEU A 172 10.23 -9.96 -26.26
N LEU A 173 10.36 -10.84 -27.25
CA LEU A 173 9.67 -10.72 -28.54
C LEU A 173 8.14 -10.74 -28.38
N LYS A 174 7.59 -11.49 -27.41
CA LYS A 174 6.16 -11.53 -27.14
C LYS A 174 5.59 -10.17 -26.71
N ILE A 175 6.39 -9.34 -26.05
CA ILE A 175 5.93 -8.08 -25.47
C ILE A 175 6.53 -6.84 -26.16
N ALA A 176 7.59 -6.98 -26.94
CA ALA A 176 8.37 -5.86 -27.48
C ALA A 176 7.53 -4.81 -28.25
N GLY A 177 6.40 -5.20 -28.82
CA GLY A 177 5.50 -4.28 -29.54
C GLY A 177 4.56 -3.46 -28.65
N ASP A 178 4.50 -3.75 -27.35
CA ASP A 178 3.51 -3.10 -26.48
C ASP A 178 3.85 -1.63 -26.19
N PRO A 179 2.87 -0.70 -26.34
CA PRO A 179 3.11 0.72 -26.13
C PRO A 179 3.35 1.14 -24.67
N SER A 180 3.09 0.27 -23.69
CA SER A 180 3.43 0.52 -22.29
C SER A 180 4.92 0.50 -22.02
N LEU A 181 5.72 -0.15 -22.89
CA LEU A 181 7.16 -0.29 -22.68
C LEU A 181 7.90 1.03 -22.97
N TYR A 182 8.94 1.27 -22.19
CA TYR A 182 9.76 2.45 -22.34
C TYR A 182 10.66 2.33 -23.58
N ARG A 183 10.60 3.34 -24.42
CA ARG A 183 11.49 3.51 -25.58
C ARG A 183 12.22 4.84 -25.48
N ASP A 184 13.45 4.87 -25.97
CA ASP A 184 14.20 6.11 -26.05
C ASP A 184 13.62 7.10 -27.07
N GLY A 185 14.22 8.28 -27.17
CA GLY A 185 13.78 9.30 -28.13
C GLY A 185 13.88 8.90 -29.61
N SER A 186 14.61 7.83 -29.94
CA SER A 186 14.71 7.24 -31.29
C SER A 186 13.71 6.09 -31.55
N GLY A 187 12.89 5.74 -30.54
CA GLY A 187 11.90 4.67 -30.63
C GLY A 187 12.44 3.27 -30.28
N LYS A 188 13.71 3.15 -29.90
CA LYS A 188 14.32 1.85 -29.52
C LYS A 188 13.86 1.41 -28.14
N LEU A 189 13.59 0.13 -27.98
CA LEU A 189 13.25 -0.47 -26.70
C LEU A 189 14.45 -0.41 -25.74
N VAL A 190 14.27 0.15 -24.55
CA VAL A 190 15.31 0.13 -23.52
C VAL A 190 15.16 -1.12 -22.66
N ILE A 191 16.20 -1.96 -22.58
CA ILE A 191 16.27 -3.09 -21.67
C ILE A 191 17.38 -2.87 -20.64
N ALA A 192 17.09 -3.16 -19.38
CA ALA A 192 17.98 -2.94 -18.26
C ALA A 192 18.14 -4.21 -17.41
N PRO A 193 18.88 -5.25 -17.90
CA PRO A 193 18.98 -6.52 -17.20
C PRO A 193 19.64 -6.37 -15.82
N TYR A 194 19.02 -6.95 -14.81
CA TYR A 194 19.61 -7.07 -13.47
C TYR A 194 20.69 -8.14 -13.48
N ASN A 195 21.83 -7.85 -12.85
CA ASN A 195 23.02 -8.74 -12.84
C ASN A 195 23.45 -9.23 -14.24
N ALA A 196 23.51 -8.31 -15.20
CA ALA A 196 23.84 -8.63 -16.58
C ALA A 196 25.18 -9.37 -16.75
N TYR A 197 26.10 -9.22 -15.81
CA TYR A 197 27.41 -9.88 -15.79
C TYR A 197 27.35 -11.41 -15.57
N ALA A 198 26.18 -11.97 -15.26
CA ALA A 198 25.97 -13.41 -15.26
C ALA A 198 26.17 -14.03 -16.67
N GLN A 199 26.09 -13.23 -17.72
CA GLN A 199 26.42 -13.64 -19.08
C GLN A 199 27.54 -12.74 -19.65
N PRO A 200 28.48 -13.27 -20.44
CA PRO A 200 29.58 -12.46 -20.98
C PRO A 200 29.11 -11.45 -22.04
N PRO A 201 29.89 -10.37 -22.32
CA PRO A 201 29.52 -9.35 -23.32
C PRO A 201 29.19 -9.91 -24.70
N GLN A 202 29.94 -10.97 -25.13
CA GLN A 202 29.70 -11.61 -26.42
C GLN A 202 28.30 -12.26 -26.50
N TRP A 203 27.84 -12.91 -25.44
CA TRP A 203 26.50 -13.47 -25.37
C TRP A 203 25.43 -12.38 -25.55
N TRP A 204 25.58 -11.24 -24.85
CA TRP A 204 24.68 -10.11 -25.00
C TRP A 204 24.68 -9.55 -26.42
N LYS A 205 25.87 -9.42 -27.03
CA LYS A 205 25.98 -8.95 -28.43
C LYS A 205 25.17 -9.83 -29.37
N GLU A 206 25.23 -11.15 -29.21
CA GLU A 206 24.47 -12.11 -30.01
C GLU A 206 22.95 -11.97 -29.75
N ARG A 207 22.53 -11.87 -28.49
CA ARG A 207 21.07 -11.72 -28.16
C ARG A 207 20.50 -10.39 -28.64
N LEU A 208 21.27 -9.31 -28.58
CA LEU A 208 20.86 -8.02 -29.12
C LEU A 208 20.76 -8.05 -30.66
N ALA A 209 21.69 -8.76 -31.32
CA ALA A 209 21.62 -8.98 -32.76
C ALA A 209 20.41 -9.86 -33.16
N GLU A 210 20.09 -10.87 -32.38
CA GLU A 210 18.90 -11.70 -32.55
C GLU A 210 17.61 -10.88 -32.42
N LEU A 211 17.46 -10.07 -31.38
CA LEU A 211 16.32 -9.15 -31.25
C LEU A 211 16.19 -8.23 -32.46
N LYS A 212 17.31 -7.68 -32.94
CA LYS A 212 17.35 -6.80 -34.10
C LYS A 212 16.94 -7.53 -35.38
N SER A 213 17.33 -8.79 -35.58
CA SER A 213 16.92 -9.59 -36.73
C SER A 213 15.40 -9.83 -36.80
N HIS A 214 14.73 -9.77 -35.62
CA HIS A 214 13.28 -9.80 -35.48
C HIS A 214 12.61 -8.40 -35.51
N GLY A 215 13.35 -7.34 -35.89
CA GLY A 215 12.83 -5.98 -35.99
C GLY A 215 12.75 -5.23 -34.67
N VAL A 216 13.38 -5.71 -33.60
CA VAL A 216 13.40 -5.06 -32.30
C VAL A 216 14.76 -4.40 -32.07
N ASP A 217 14.86 -3.10 -32.34
CA ASP A 217 16.03 -2.31 -31.98
C ASP A 217 16.04 -2.01 -30.47
N VAL A 218 17.19 -2.23 -29.84
CA VAL A 218 17.35 -2.16 -28.38
C VAL A 218 18.43 -1.16 -27.98
N VAL A 219 18.15 -0.41 -26.92
CA VAL A 219 19.14 0.31 -26.11
C VAL A 219 19.46 -0.55 -24.87
N PHE A 220 20.73 -0.89 -24.71
CA PHE A 220 21.19 -1.80 -23.67
C PHE A 220 21.76 -1.05 -22.47
N MET A 221 21.15 -1.24 -21.28
CA MET A 221 21.54 -0.62 -20.02
C MET A 221 21.74 -1.67 -18.92
N PRO A 222 22.88 -2.39 -18.92
CA PRO A 222 23.11 -3.49 -17.98
C PRO A 222 23.28 -3.03 -16.54
N GLY A 223 22.74 -3.82 -15.60
CA GLY A 223 22.95 -3.67 -14.17
C GLY A 223 24.12 -4.49 -13.64
N PHE A 224 24.96 -3.85 -12.82
CA PHE A 224 26.12 -4.47 -12.22
C PHE A 224 26.13 -4.30 -10.72
N GLN A 225 26.39 -5.37 -9.99
CA GLN A 225 26.77 -5.26 -8.59
C GLN A 225 28.31 -5.10 -8.51
N GLY A 226 28.75 -3.87 -8.22
CA GLY A 226 30.15 -3.51 -8.32
C GLY A 226 30.56 -3.18 -9.75
N TRP A 227 29.95 -2.14 -10.32
CA TRP A 227 30.10 -1.69 -11.70
C TRP A 227 31.55 -1.55 -12.14
N TRP A 228 32.47 -1.15 -11.27
CA TRP A 228 33.91 -0.99 -11.55
C TRP A 228 34.62 -2.28 -11.97
N LYS A 229 34.04 -3.44 -11.66
CA LYS A 229 34.59 -4.76 -12.08
C LYS A 229 34.26 -5.07 -13.53
N TYR A 230 33.08 -4.65 -13.99
CA TYR A 230 32.50 -5.14 -15.23
C TYR A 230 32.43 -4.07 -16.33
N LEU A 231 32.31 -2.78 -16.00
CA LEU A 231 32.08 -1.73 -16.97
C LEU A 231 33.09 -1.74 -18.13
N LYS A 232 34.37 -1.98 -17.86
CA LYS A 232 35.45 -2.02 -18.87
C LYS A 232 35.15 -3.01 -20.02
N ASP A 233 34.50 -4.15 -19.70
CA ASP A 233 34.23 -5.22 -20.64
C ASP A 233 32.90 -5.00 -21.41
N TYR A 234 31.98 -4.22 -20.83
CA TYR A 234 30.65 -3.93 -21.39
C TYR A 234 30.52 -2.55 -22.04
N ARG A 235 31.47 -1.64 -21.84
CA ARG A 235 31.34 -0.23 -22.21
C ARG A 235 31.06 0.01 -23.70
N GLU A 236 31.61 -0.83 -24.60
CA GLU A 236 31.38 -0.70 -26.04
C GLU A 236 29.98 -1.19 -26.46
N LEU A 237 29.36 -2.05 -25.64
CA LEU A 237 28.06 -2.63 -25.90
C LEU A 237 26.93 -1.81 -25.28
N CYS A 238 27.14 -1.19 -24.10
CA CYS A 238 26.09 -0.51 -23.37
C CYS A 238 26.00 0.97 -23.72
N TRP A 239 24.78 1.47 -23.77
CA TRP A 239 24.47 2.90 -23.84
C TRP A 239 24.66 3.60 -22.49
N GLY A 240 24.32 2.94 -21.42
CA GLY A 240 24.44 3.33 -20.04
C GLY A 240 24.52 2.11 -19.15
N PHE A 241 24.56 2.31 -17.85
CA PHE A 241 24.53 1.20 -16.88
C PHE A 241 23.92 1.66 -15.54
N PHE A 242 23.66 0.71 -14.66
CA PHE A 242 23.22 0.99 -13.29
C PHE A 242 23.87 0.03 -12.31
N ASP A 243 23.81 0.39 -11.03
CA ASP A 243 24.08 -0.52 -9.92
C ASP A 243 22.89 -0.53 -8.93
N TRP A 244 22.95 -1.46 -7.96
CA TRP A 244 21.85 -1.64 -7.02
C TRP A 244 21.92 -0.69 -5.81
N GLY A 245 23.04 -0.06 -5.63
CA GLY A 245 23.24 0.85 -4.53
C GLY A 245 23.75 0.22 -3.26
N THR A 246 23.71 1.00 -2.19
CA THR A 246 24.28 0.64 -0.90
C THR A 246 23.24 0.57 0.18
N SER A 247 23.55 -0.24 1.18
CA SER A 247 22.74 -0.37 2.39
C SER A 247 23.09 0.65 3.47
N ALA A 248 24.29 1.28 3.42
CA ALA A 248 24.79 2.21 4.44
C ALA A 248 25.26 3.53 3.85
N LEU A 249 25.04 4.61 4.59
CA LEU A 249 25.38 5.95 4.16
C LEU A 249 26.89 6.16 3.97
N ASP A 250 27.69 5.71 4.91
CA ASP A 250 29.11 6.06 5.01
C ASP A 250 30.00 5.44 3.90
N GLU A 251 29.65 4.25 3.43
CA GLU A 251 30.55 3.46 2.59
C GLU A 251 30.48 3.78 1.10
N GLN A 252 29.43 4.41 0.58
CA GLN A 252 29.14 4.24 -0.83
C GLN A 252 28.75 5.49 -1.63
N LEU A 253 28.58 6.62 -1.02
CA LEU A 253 28.42 7.86 -1.79
C LEU A 253 29.65 8.15 -2.64
N GLY A 254 30.85 7.79 -2.16
CA GLY A 254 32.11 7.88 -2.90
C GLY A 254 32.13 7.08 -4.20
N TRP A 255 31.72 5.81 -4.18
CA TRP A 255 31.66 4.95 -5.36
C TRP A 255 30.68 5.47 -6.41
N ARG A 256 29.55 6.07 -6.00
CA ARG A 256 28.58 6.63 -6.93
C ARG A 256 29.05 7.91 -7.57
N ARG A 257 29.70 8.77 -6.80
CA ARG A 257 30.36 9.96 -7.35
C ARG A 257 31.40 9.55 -8.40
N GLN A 258 32.15 8.48 -8.14
CA GLN A 258 33.09 7.94 -9.10
C GLN A 258 32.39 7.36 -10.32
N ALA A 259 31.29 6.59 -10.16
CA ALA A 259 30.51 6.05 -11.28
C ALA A 259 30.01 7.17 -12.19
N LEU A 260 29.48 8.24 -11.63
CA LEU A 260 28.98 9.41 -12.39
C LEU A 260 30.11 10.10 -13.16
N ARG A 261 31.31 10.26 -12.58
CA ARG A 261 32.46 10.81 -13.26
C ARG A 261 32.96 9.92 -14.40
N GLU A 262 33.01 8.60 -14.19
CA GLU A 262 33.44 7.65 -15.21
C GLU A 262 32.42 7.58 -16.37
N THR A 263 31.12 7.63 -16.09
CA THR A 263 30.11 7.67 -17.14
C THR A 263 30.19 8.92 -17.98
N ASP A 264 30.37 10.07 -17.35
CA ASP A 264 30.55 11.34 -18.01
C ASP A 264 31.79 11.31 -18.93
N ARG A 265 32.91 10.81 -18.41
CA ARG A 265 34.15 10.64 -19.17
C ARG A 265 33.99 9.78 -20.44
N TYR A 266 33.13 8.76 -20.40
CA TYR A 266 32.91 7.84 -21.52
C TYR A 266 31.66 8.17 -22.33
N GLY A 267 30.97 9.26 -22.06
CA GLY A 267 29.72 9.63 -22.72
C GLY A 267 28.61 8.58 -22.49
N LYS A 268 28.59 7.96 -21.33
CA LYS A 268 27.57 6.96 -20.93
C LYS A 268 26.54 7.58 -20.00
N VAL A 269 25.40 6.95 -19.87
CA VAL A 269 24.37 7.31 -18.90
C VAL A 269 24.51 6.39 -17.68
N PHE A 270 24.53 6.99 -16.49
CA PHE A 270 24.39 6.21 -15.25
C PHE A 270 23.00 6.42 -14.66
N MET A 271 22.26 5.32 -14.48
CA MET A 271 21.03 5.33 -13.72
C MET A 271 21.39 5.13 -12.24
N ALA A 272 21.49 6.25 -11.53
CA ALA A 272 21.95 6.27 -10.15
C ALA A 272 20.91 5.64 -9.21
N PRO A 273 21.28 4.69 -8.35
CA PRO A 273 20.35 4.10 -7.38
C PRO A 273 20.05 5.07 -6.24
N VAL A 274 18.81 5.07 -5.79
CA VAL A 274 18.35 5.78 -4.59
C VAL A 274 17.50 4.85 -3.75
N ARG A 275 17.83 4.71 -2.47
CA ARG A 275 17.26 3.75 -1.55
C ARG A 275 16.87 4.42 -0.23
N PRO A 276 15.66 4.13 0.33
CA PRO A 276 15.28 4.70 1.62
C PRO A 276 16.02 4.06 2.79
N GLN A 277 16.11 2.74 2.80
CA GLN A 277 16.79 1.92 3.80
C GLN A 277 17.01 0.51 3.26
N ASP A 278 17.60 -0.38 4.07
CA ASP A 278 17.77 -1.79 3.75
C ASP A 278 17.67 -2.60 5.05
N CYS A 279 16.61 -3.38 5.21
CA CYS A 279 16.39 -4.21 6.39
C CYS A 279 15.82 -5.57 5.97
N ARG A 280 16.66 -6.62 6.06
CA ARG A 280 16.39 -7.97 5.55
C ARG A 280 16.35 -8.99 6.69
N PRO A 281 15.23 -9.23 7.35
CA PRO A 281 15.15 -10.20 8.44
C PRO A 281 15.71 -11.57 8.04
N ARG A 282 15.28 -12.12 6.90
CA ARG A 282 15.72 -13.43 6.41
C ARG A 282 17.23 -13.52 6.16
N ALA A 283 17.87 -12.44 5.77
CA ALA A 283 19.31 -12.37 5.59
C ALA A 283 20.07 -12.08 6.90
N GLY A 284 19.34 -11.77 7.98
CA GLY A 284 19.93 -11.38 9.26
C GLY A 284 20.80 -10.13 9.13
N MET A 285 20.34 -9.12 8.37
CA MET A 285 21.12 -7.90 8.16
C MET A 285 20.23 -6.65 8.07
N ALA A 286 20.82 -5.51 8.42
CA ALA A 286 20.27 -4.18 8.13
C ALA A 286 21.40 -3.22 7.77
N GLY A 287 21.10 -2.27 6.90
CA GLY A 287 21.98 -1.14 6.58
C GLY A 287 21.68 0.05 7.49
N GLU A 288 22.73 0.82 7.82
CA GLU A 288 22.56 2.05 8.58
C GLU A 288 22.18 3.20 7.66
N ALA A 289 20.91 3.60 7.71
CA ALA A 289 20.36 4.65 6.87
C ALA A 289 20.35 6.05 7.54
N HIS A 290 20.69 6.15 8.83
CA HIS A 290 20.60 7.38 9.61
C HIS A 290 19.22 8.04 9.46
N ASN A 291 18.15 7.27 9.67
CA ASN A 291 16.77 7.71 9.45
C ASN A 291 16.50 8.04 7.96
N SER A 292 16.15 9.28 7.61
CA SER A 292 15.91 9.67 6.22
C SER A 292 17.18 10.08 5.47
N GLU A 293 18.34 10.10 6.12
CA GLU A 293 19.55 10.76 5.58
C GLU A 293 20.13 10.01 4.38
N LEU A 294 20.19 8.67 4.41
CA LEU A 294 20.63 7.88 3.27
C LEU A 294 19.85 8.24 2.00
N PHE A 295 18.53 8.26 2.10
CA PHE A 295 17.64 8.54 0.98
C PHE A 295 17.90 9.96 0.42
N ARG A 296 17.95 10.95 1.29
CA ARG A 296 18.20 12.35 0.91
C ARG A 296 19.60 12.55 0.30
N ALA A 297 20.61 11.92 0.89
CA ALA A 297 21.99 12.04 0.42
C ALA A 297 22.20 11.35 -0.94
N MET A 298 21.56 10.21 -1.19
CA MET A 298 21.60 9.53 -2.50
C MET A 298 20.95 10.39 -3.60
N TRP A 299 19.79 10.98 -3.32
CA TRP A 299 19.16 11.94 -4.24
C TRP A 299 20.04 13.15 -4.50
N GLN A 300 20.59 13.74 -3.43
CA GLN A 300 21.47 14.91 -3.57
C GLN A 300 22.73 14.58 -4.39
N THR A 301 23.31 13.39 -4.18
CA THR A 301 24.44 12.93 -5.00
C THR A 301 24.06 12.80 -6.48
N ALA A 302 22.88 12.23 -6.79
CA ALA A 302 22.42 12.14 -8.18
C ALA A 302 22.21 13.53 -8.82
N ILE A 303 21.73 14.50 -8.04
CA ILE A 303 21.53 15.91 -8.48
C ILE A 303 22.86 16.61 -8.69
N ASP A 304 23.75 16.60 -7.69
CA ASP A 304 25.01 17.35 -7.67
C ASP A 304 26.01 16.88 -8.74
N TYR A 305 25.98 15.56 -9.04
CA TYR A 305 26.84 14.95 -10.06
C TYR A 305 26.12 14.72 -11.39
N ASN A 306 24.97 15.37 -11.58
CA ASN A 306 24.25 15.43 -12.84
C ASN A 306 23.93 14.05 -13.44
N ALA A 307 23.44 13.10 -12.62
CA ALA A 307 22.99 11.80 -13.12
C ALA A 307 21.98 11.98 -14.24
N GLY A 308 22.08 11.18 -15.30
CA GLY A 308 21.09 11.19 -16.37
C GLY A 308 19.77 10.58 -15.92
N TRP A 309 19.85 9.44 -15.23
CA TRP A 309 18.70 8.69 -14.75
C TRP A 309 18.84 8.36 -13.26
N VAL A 310 17.70 8.06 -12.63
CA VAL A 310 17.62 7.53 -11.26
C VAL A 310 16.78 6.27 -11.25
N GLN A 311 17.26 5.26 -10.54
CA GLN A 311 16.48 4.08 -10.15
C GLN A 311 16.18 4.13 -8.66
N LEU A 312 14.90 4.15 -8.31
CA LEU A 312 14.46 3.96 -6.94
C LEU A 312 14.49 2.48 -6.60
N VAL A 313 15.23 2.14 -5.58
CA VAL A 313 15.40 0.78 -5.07
C VAL A 313 14.72 0.70 -3.71
N THR A 314 13.43 0.33 -3.66
CA THR A 314 12.51 -0.14 -4.69
C THR A 314 11.14 0.51 -4.61
N TRP A 315 10.20 0.20 -5.51
CA TRP A 315 8.78 0.52 -5.29
C TRP A 315 8.18 -0.36 -4.19
N SER A 316 8.41 -1.68 -4.23
CA SER A 316 7.61 -2.66 -3.48
C SER A 316 8.39 -3.84 -2.90
N ASP A 317 9.72 -3.77 -2.69
CA ASP A 317 10.43 -4.89 -2.06
C ASP A 317 10.38 -4.80 -0.54
N TYR A 318 9.35 -5.43 0.03
CA TYR A 318 9.15 -5.53 1.48
C TYR A 318 10.08 -6.55 2.14
N SER A 319 10.69 -7.47 1.38
CA SER A 319 11.65 -8.44 1.92
C SER A 319 13.01 -7.81 2.24
N GLU A 320 13.32 -6.71 1.56
CA GLU A 320 14.49 -5.90 1.81
C GLU A 320 14.18 -4.64 2.64
N GLY A 321 12.91 -4.32 2.88
CA GLY A 321 12.49 -3.09 3.54
C GLY A 321 12.89 -1.83 2.77
N THR A 322 13.04 -1.96 1.45
CA THR A 322 13.51 -0.88 0.57
C THR A 322 12.40 -0.14 -0.15
N GLU A 323 11.15 -0.49 0.11
CA GLU A 323 10.01 0.10 -0.59
C GLU A 323 9.83 1.58 -0.28
N ILE A 324 9.43 2.33 -1.31
CA ILE A 324 8.98 3.73 -1.23
C ILE A 324 7.46 3.85 -1.35
N ALA A 325 6.78 2.81 -1.82
CA ALA A 325 5.33 2.74 -1.81
C ALA A 325 4.81 2.88 -0.37
N PRO A 326 3.66 3.54 -0.17
CA PRO A 326 3.10 3.70 1.16
C PRO A 326 2.92 2.36 1.88
N SER A 327 3.46 2.25 3.09
CA SER A 327 3.52 1.01 3.85
C SER A 327 3.04 1.15 5.29
N THR A 328 2.86 0.03 5.98
CA THR A 328 2.52 0.06 7.41
C THR A 328 3.68 0.54 8.29
N GLY A 329 4.91 0.48 7.80
CA GLY A 329 6.10 0.94 8.51
C GLY A 329 6.42 2.40 8.30
N THR A 330 6.39 2.86 7.06
CA THR A 330 6.88 4.20 6.68
C THR A 330 5.79 5.16 6.22
N ARG A 331 4.54 4.71 6.21
CA ARG A 331 3.36 5.48 5.80
C ARG A 331 3.63 6.19 4.46
N TRP A 332 3.50 7.50 4.44
CA TRP A 332 3.68 8.33 3.23
C TRP A 332 5.04 9.05 3.18
N ALA A 333 5.90 8.88 4.19
CA ALA A 333 7.10 9.69 4.33
C ALA A 333 8.05 9.57 3.12
N PHE A 334 8.48 8.38 2.75
CA PHE A 334 9.36 8.20 1.60
C PHE A 334 8.66 8.43 0.25
N TYR A 335 7.35 8.21 0.18
CA TYR A 335 6.55 8.56 -0.98
C TYR A 335 6.54 10.08 -1.24
N ASP A 336 6.34 10.88 -0.20
CA ASP A 336 6.35 12.35 -0.29
C ASP A 336 7.76 12.88 -0.63
N LEU A 337 8.77 12.34 0.03
CA LEU A 337 10.16 12.66 -0.29
C LEU A 337 10.51 12.29 -1.74
N THR A 338 10.00 11.17 -2.25
CA THR A 338 10.17 10.77 -3.66
C THR A 338 9.60 11.83 -4.59
N ALA A 339 8.40 12.32 -4.33
CA ALA A 339 7.79 13.34 -5.18
C ALA A 339 8.59 14.67 -5.14
N TYR A 340 9.08 15.07 -3.96
CA TYR A 340 9.93 16.24 -3.80
C TYR A 340 11.22 16.11 -4.63
N TYR A 341 11.96 15.05 -4.42
CA TYR A 341 13.26 14.86 -5.06
C TYR A 341 13.14 14.53 -6.55
N THR A 342 12.09 13.84 -6.99
CA THR A 342 11.83 13.65 -8.43
C THR A 342 11.65 14.99 -9.14
N SER A 343 10.87 15.90 -8.55
CA SER A 343 10.72 17.26 -9.11
C SER A 343 12.05 18.02 -9.09
N TYR A 344 12.78 17.98 -7.99
CA TYR A 344 14.10 18.64 -7.87
C TYR A 344 15.10 18.09 -8.89
N PHE A 345 15.26 16.77 -8.95
CA PHE A 345 16.16 16.11 -9.88
C PHE A 345 15.87 16.49 -11.34
N LYS A 346 14.61 16.44 -11.74
CA LYS A 346 14.21 16.72 -13.12
C LYS A 346 14.32 18.18 -13.50
N THR A 347 13.97 19.10 -12.60
CA THR A 347 13.97 20.55 -12.88
C THR A 347 15.31 21.21 -12.59
N GLY A 348 16.20 20.56 -11.84
CA GLY A 348 17.46 21.13 -11.36
C GLY A 348 17.30 22.17 -10.24
N LYS A 349 16.06 22.39 -9.75
CA LYS A 349 15.75 23.36 -8.69
C LYS A 349 14.88 22.70 -7.62
N PRO A 350 15.17 22.95 -6.32
CA PRO A 350 14.32 22.44 -5.26
C PRO A 350 12.91 23.03 -5.38
N PRO A 351 11.84 22.21 -5.23
CA PRO A 351 10.48 22.73 -5.18
C PRO A 351 10.30 23.71 -4.03
N LYS A 352 9.52 24.77 -4.25
CA LYS A 352 9.19 25.74 -3.21
C LYS A 352 8.26 25.11 -2.19
N ILE A 353 8.55 25.27 -0.91
CA ILE A 353 7.69 24.81 0.17
C ILE A 353 6.49 25.76 0.30
N GLU A 354 5.31 25.25 0.07
CA GLU A 354 4.05 26.01 0.08
C GLU A 354 3.23 25.81 1.36
N ARG A 355 3.43 24.67 2.04
CA ARG A 355 2.75 24.28 3.28
C ARG A 355 3.74 23.70 4.27
N ASP A 356 3.44 23.89 5.55
CA ASP A 356 4.20 23.23 6.60
C ASP A 356 3.86 21.73 6.63
N ALA A 357 4.91 20.90 6.75
CA ALA A 357 4.78 19.47 6.99
C ALA A 357 5.91 19.00 7.90
N ILE A 358 5.64 17.97 8.67
CA ILE A 358 6.68 17.30 9.46
C ILE A 358 6.61 15.80 9.24
N TYR A 359 7.77 15.16 9.22
CA TYR A 359 7.93 13.72 9.09
C TYR A 359 8.87 13.23 10.18
N TRP A 360 8.50 12.19 10.90
CA TRP A 360 9.37 11.59 11.89
C TRP A 360 9.90 10.24 11.41
N PHE A 361 11.12 9.90 11.88
CA PHE A 361 11.79 8.63 11.59
C PHE A 361 12.48 8.13 12.85
N HIS A 362 12.34 6.86 13.18
CA HIS A 362 13.11 6.18 14.21
C HIS A 362 12.98 4.66 14.12
N ARG A 363 13.93 3.94 14.69
CA ARG A 363 13.77 2.51 14.98
C ARG A 363 12.90 2.33 16.21
N ARG A 364 12.26 1.16 16.34
CA ARG A 364 11.49 0.83 17.54
C ARG A 364 12.35 0.24 18.66
N GLN A 365 13.64 0.04 18.44
CA GLN A 365 14.58 -0.46 19.46
C GLN A 365 15.99 0.01 19.13
N HIS A 366 16.85 0.03 20.13
CA HIS A 366 18.28 0.20 19.97
C HIS A 366 18.86 -0.95 19.12
N THR A 367 19.93 -0.71 18.38
CA THR A 367 20.56 -1.73 17.52
C THR A 367 21.14 -2.90 18.30
N ASP A 368 21.51 -2.68 19.55
CA ASP A 368 22.04 -3.66 20.51
C ASP A 368 21.00 -4.14 21.53
N ALA A 369 19.72 -3.76 21.36
CA ALA A 369 18.66 -4.16 22.27
C ALA A 369 18.54 -5.70 22.37
N PRO A 370 18.32 -6.24 23.59
CA PRO A 370 18.16 -7.66 23.77
C PRO A 370 16.89 -8.18 23.10
N TYR A 371 16.95 -9.41 22.62
CA TYR A 371 15.85 -10.14 22.01
C TYR A 371 15.80 -11.59 22.53
N ASP A 372 14.66 -12.25 22.36
CA ASP A 372 14.45 -13.63 22.79
C ASP A 372 15.09 -14.61 21.79
N LYS A 373 16.20 -15.22 22.20
CA LYS A 373 16.95 -16.21 21.39
C LYS A 373 16.19 -17.52 21.14
N THR A 374 15.07 -17.74 21.84
CA THR A 374 14.20 -18.90 21.59
C THR A 374 13.21 -18.61 20.46
N GLN A 375 12.87 -17.36 20.23
CA GLN A 375 11.98 -16.92 19.13
C GLN A 375 12.75 -16.55 17.87
N GLN A 376 13.95 -15.97 18.00
CA GLN A 376 14.87 -15.75 16.89
C GLN A 376 16.16 -16.51 17.17
N THR A 377 16.34 -17.67 16.55
CA THR A 377 17.47 -18.56 16.81
C THR A 377 18.75 -18.17 16.06
N ARG A 378 18.64 -17.40 14.97
CA ARG A 378 19.76 -16.78 14.29
C ARG A 378 19.89 -15.31 14.70
N GLY A 379 21.11 -14.86 14.81
CA GLY A 379 21.41 -13.47 15.15
C GLY A 379 22.68 -13.36 15.96
N PRO A 380 23.08 -12.16 16.36
CA PRO A 380 22.39 -10.89 16.05
C PRO A 380 22.46 -10.53 14.57
N PHE A 381 21.56 -9.66 14.11
CA PHE A 381 21.63 -9.13 12.74
C PHE A 381 22.91 -8.32 12.57
N ARG A 382 23.54 -8.51 11.43
CA ARG A 382 24.70 -7.71 11.03
C ARG A 382 24.22 -6.32 10.60
N ILE A 383 24.74 -5.29 11.25
CA ILE A 383 24.54 -3.91 10.81
C ILE A 383 25.68 -3.56 9.85
N VAL A 384 25.31 -3.05 8.67
CA VAL A 384 26.25 -2.50 7.69
C VAL A 384 26.33 -0.99 7.91
N GLY A 385 27.52 -0.45 8.11
CA GLY A 385 27.74 0.93 8.54
C GLY A 385 27.80 1.10 10.06
N THR A 386 28.03 2.32 10.53
CA THR A 386 28.10 2.66 11.95
C THR A 386 26.69 2.90 12.50
N PRO A 387 26.23 2.12 13.50
CA PRO A 387 24.89 2.29 14.06
C PRO A 387 24.65 3.67 14.64
N HIS A 388 23.55 4.30 14.28
CA HIS A 388 23.03 5.53 14.85
C HIS A 388 21.66 5.26 15.49
N ASN A 389 21.60 5.43 16.81
CA ASN A 389 20.37 5.27 17.57
C ASN A 389 19.79 6.67 17.84
N GLU A 390 19.04 7.19 16.88
CA GLU A 390 18.50 8.55 16.88
C GLU A 390 17.02 8.55 16.47
N ILE A 391 16.30 9.59 16.93
CA ILE A 391 14.97 9.97 16.47
C ILE A 391 15.16 11.21 15.60
N GLU A 392 14.64 11.21 14.40
CA GLU A 392 14.67 12.37 13.48
C GLU A 392 13.26 12.96 13.33
N LEU A 393 13.19 14.30 13.38
CA LEU A 393 12.04 15.09 12.95
C LEU A 393 12.48 15.95 11.76
N LEU A 394 12.00 15.60 10.57
CA LEU A 394 12.25 16.33 9.32
C LEU A 394 11.10 17.31 9.08
N GLY A 395 11.40 18.61 9.04
CA GLY A 395 10.44 19.67 8.78
C GLY A 395 10.56 20.23 7.36
N PHE A 396 9.42 20.40 6.71
CA PHE A 396 9.23 21.26 5.55
C PHE A 396 8.55 22.53 6.05
N LEU A 397 9.32 23.61 6.23
CA LEU A 397 8.86 24.84 6.87
C LEU A 397 8.58 25.92 5.83
N LYS A 398 7.32 26.33 5.69
CA LYS A 398 6.92 27.45 4.83
C LYS A 398 7.48 28.80 5.31
N ALA A 399 7.63 28.95 6.61
CA ALA A 399 8.20 30.11 7.30
C ALA A 399 9.00 29.63 8.51
N PRO A 400 9.83 30.48 9.16
CA PRO A 400 10.56 30.09 10.36
C PRO A 400 9.67 29.46 11.42
N GLY A 401 10.17 28.44 12.12
CA GLY A 401 9.40 27.70 13.13
C GLY A 401 10.29 26.80 13.99
N THR A 402 9.76 26.27 15.06
CA THR A 402 10.44 25.39 16.01
C THR A 402 9.97 23.97 15.83
N LEU A 403 10.90 23.05 15.54
CA LEU A 403 10.65 21.61 15.57
C LEU A 403 10.84 21.14 17.01
N ARG A 404 9.87 20.36 17.49
CA ARG A 404 9.84 19.82 18.88
C ARG A 404 9.62 18.32 18.86
N ILE A 405 10.45 17.62 19.65
CA ILE A 405 10.27 16.20 19.97
C ILE A 405 10.03 16.11 21.49
N THR A 406 8.92 15.51 21.91
CA THR A 406 8.62 15.25 23.31
C THR A 406 8.67 13.74 23.56
N LEU A 407 9.49 13.33 24.53
CA LEU A 407 9.66 11.92 24.89
C LEU A 407 9.71 11.79 26.41
N ASN A 408 8.83 10.96 26.98
CA ASN A 408 8.73 10.75 28.45
C ASN A 408 8.55 12.06 29.23
N GLY A 409 7.83 13.02 28.69
CA GLY A 409 7.63 14.34 29.31
C GLY A 409 8.81 15.31 29.14
N LYS A 410 9.95 14.86 28.61
CA LYS A 410 11.09 15.72 28.29
C LYS A 410 10.92 16.35 26.92
N VAL A 411 11.06 17.67 26.86
CA VAL A 411 10.92 18.46 25.64
C VAL A 411 12.29 18.75 25.07
N HIS A 412 12.47 18.44 23.79
CA HIS A 412 13.62 18.84 22.96
C HIS A 412 13.12 19.68 21.82
N GLU A 413 13.73 20.83 21.58
CA GLU A 413 13.29 21.74 20.52
C GLU A 413 14.42 22.54 19.93
N GLN A 414 14.26 22.91 18.65
CA GLN A 414 15.19 23.75 17.92
C GLN A 414 14.44 24.60 16.92
N ALA A 415 14.78 25.89 16.88
CA ALA A 415 14.26 26.83 15.89
C ALA A 415 15.02 26.71 14.56
N PHE A 416 14.28 26.80 13.45
CA PHE A 416 14.80 26.73 12.09
C PHE A 416 14.21 27.84 11.22
N PRO A 417 14.95 28.35 10.21
CA PRO A 417 14.38 29.20 9.19
C PRO A 417 13.42 28.44 8.27
N ALA A 418 12.78 29.11 7.31
CA ALA A 418 12.05 28.46 6.24
C ALA A 418 12.96 27.50 5.46
N GLY A 419 12.42 26.36 5.00
CA GLY A 419 13.19 25.36 4.28
C GLY A 419 12.95 23.95 4.78
N MET A 420 13.74 23.00 4.26
CA MET A 420 13.75 21.61 4.73
C MET A 420 14.87 21.43 5.77
N HIS A 421 14.51 21.02 6.97
CA HIS A 421 15.44 20.91 8.11
C HIS A 421 15.23 19.60 8.86
N SER A 422 16.33 19.00 9.33
CA SER A 422 16.36 17.79 10.13
C SER A 422 16.77 18.12 11.56
N PHE A 423 15.94 17.72 12.52
CA PHE A 423 16.22 17.81 13.95
C PHE A 423 16.31 16.42 14.54
N LYS A 424 17.40 16.11 15.26
CA LYS A 424 17.68 14.78 15.79
C LYS A 424 17.93 14.80 17.28
N ILE A 425 17.49 13.76 17.97
CA ILE A 425 17.79 13.49 19.39
C ILE A 425 18.18 12.02 19.56
N PRO A 426 18.88 11.64 20.66
CA PRO A 426 19.16 10.25 20.96
C PRO A 426 17.88 9.40 21.08
N LEU A 427 17.97 8.13 20.66
CA LEU A 427 16.88 7.15 20.76
C LEU A 427 16.75 6.69 22.23
N GLU A 428 15.65 7.03 22.87
CA GLU A 428 15.28 6.56 24.21
C GLU A 428 13.96 5.80 24.15
N CYS A 429 13.78 4.82 25.06
CA CYS A 429 12.53 4.07 25.15
C CYS A 429 11.34 4.99 25.45
N GLY A 430 10.20 4.73 24.86
CA GLY A 430 8.97 5.50 25.03
C GLY A 430 8.26 5.75 23.71
N ARG A 431 7.19 6.51 23.76
CA ARG A 431 6.42 6.92 22.58
C ARG A 431 6.66 8.40 22.29
N PRO A 432 7.42 8.75 21.26
CA PRO A 432 7.70 10.14 20.95
C PRO A 432 6.46 10.86 20.38
N GLU A 433 6.36 12.14 20.71
CA GLU A 433 5.43 13.10 20.11
C GLU A 433 6.24 14.15 19.35
N PHE A 434 5.72 14.63 18.25
CA PHE A 434 6.38 15.54 17.31
C PHE A 434 5.50 16.73 17.05
N SER A 435 6.07 17.94 17.10
CA SER A 435 5.30 19.15 16.85
C SER A 435 6.09 20.17 16.03
N LEU A 436 5.36 20.96 15.25
CA LEU A 436 5.82 22.22 14.68
C LEU A 436 5.16 23.39 15.42
N ILE A 437 5.98 24.26 15.98
CA ILE A 437 5.56 25.44 16.74
C ILE A 437 5.93 26.70 15.95
N ARG A 438 5.01 27.67 15.89
CA ARG A 438 5.27 29.01 15.35
C ARG A 438 4.47 30.04 16.12
N ASP A 439 5.11 31.16 16.51
CA ASP A 439 4.49 32.25 17.28
C ASP A 439 3.74 31.74 18.53
N GLY A 440 4.36 30.80 19.25
CA GLY A 440 3.80 30.16 20.44
C GLY A 440 2.63 29.20 20.20
N ARG A 441 2.24 28.96 18.94
CA ARG A 441 1.13 28.06 18.58
C ARG A 441 1.67 26.74 17.99
N GLU A 442 1.07 25.63 18.40
CA GLU A 442 1.32 24.34 17.80
C GLU A 442 0.52 24.22 16.49
N LEU A 443 1.22 24.18 15.35
CA LEU A 443 0.62 24.09 14.02
C LEU A 443 0.36 22.66 13.59
N ILE A 444 1.26 21.74 13.93
CA ILE A 444 1.18 20.32 13.62
C ILE A 444 1.58 19.56 14.86
N ARG A 445 0.82 18.51 15.20
CA ARG A 445 1.18 17.53 16.23
C ARG A 445 0.96 16.13 15.72
N LEU A 446 1.96 15.27 15.90
CA LEU A 446 1.93 13.87 15.55
C LEU A 446 2.37 13.03 16.76
N THR A 447 1.83 11.83 16.87
CA THR A 447 2.30 10.83 17.84
C THR A 447 2.88 9.66 17.07
N GLY A 448 4.07 9.21 17.43
CA GLY A 448 4.70 8.06 16.80
C GLY A 448 3.79 6.82 16.89
N HIS A 449 3.50 6.19 15.77
CA HIS A 449 2.68 4.96 15.76
C HIS A 449 3.46 3.74 16.26
N GLN A 450 4.78 3.84 16.34
CA GLN A 450 5.65 2.83 16.95
C GLN A 450 6.19 3.32 18.29
N GLU A 451 6.12 2.48 19.30
CA GLU A 451 6.78 2.70 20.58
C GLU A 451 8.22 2.21 20.52
N ILE A 452 9.15 2.97 21.08
CA ILE A 452 10.55 2.57 21.24
C ILE A 452 10.66 1.72 22.50
N VAL A 453 11.03 0.46 22.33
CA VAL A 453 11.04 -0.54 23.40
C VAL A 453 12.45 -0.94 23.80
N ARG A 454 12.63 -1.33 25.06
CA ARG A 454 13.92 -1.78 25.60
C ARG A 454 14.35 -3.15 25.05
N SER A 455 13.38 -4.00 24.72
CA SER A 455 13.62 -5.33 24.18
C SER A 455 12.46 -5.77 23.32
N ASN A 456 12.71 -6.68 22.41
CA ASN A 456 11.71 -7.28 21.53
C ASN A 456 11.82 -8.80 21.55
N PRO A 457 10.75 -9.54 21.22
CA PRO A 457 10.83 -10.98 20.99
C PRO A 457 11.85 -11.34 19.90
N TYR A 458 12.00 -10.49 18.87
CA TYR A 458 12.97 -10.63 17.78
C TYR A 458 13.47 -9.26 17.34
N GLN A 459 14.62 -9.23 16.68
CA GLN A 459 15.23 -7.97 16.24
C GLN A 459 14.41 -7.33 15.12
N ASP A 460 14.25 -6.03 15.22
CA ASP A 460 13.57 -5.18 14.25
C ASP A 460 14.41 -3.93 13.99
N MET A 461 15.14 -3.97 12.88
CA MET A 461 16.07 -2.91 12.51
C MET A 461 15.49 -1.94 11.47
N LEU A 462 14.19 -2.06 11.16
CA LEU A 462 13.50 -1.13 10.27
C LEU A 462 13.44 0.26 10.89
N TYR A 463 13.66 1.28 10.09
CA TYR A 463 13.26 2.64 10.40
C TYR A 463 11.78 2.83 10.07
N TYR A 464 11.00 3.16 11.07
CA TYR A 464 9.59 3.52 10.96
C TYR A 464 9.46 5.02 10.73
N ALA A 465 8.42 5.41 10.01
CA ALA A 465 8.17 6.81 9.69
C ALA A 465 6.68 7.10 9.54
N ASP A 466 6.31 8.35 9.74
CA ASP A 466 4.99 8.90 9.42
C ASP A 466 5.10 10.41 9.29
N GLY A 467 4.06 11.04 8.78
CA GLY A 467 4.00 12.49 8.73
C GLY A 467 3.20 13.04 7.56
N GLY A 468 3.33 14.35 7.36
CA GLY A 468 2.64 15.09 6.34
C GLY A 468 2.27 16.50 6.79
N THR A 469 1.31 17.11 6.08
CA THR A 469 0.75 18.44 6.42
C THR A 469 -0.23 18.36 7.58
N ALA A 470 -0.57 19.50 8.20
CA ALA A 470 -1.59 19.59 9.25
C ALA A 470 -3.00 19.20 8.77
N GLU A 471 -3.24 19.25 7.48
CA GLU A 471 -4.51 18.87 6.89
C GLU A 471 -4.68 17.35 6.97
N ALA A 472 -5.92 16.91 7.11
CA ALA A 472 -6.33 15.56 7.45
C ALA A 472 -5.40 14.43 6.94
N PRO A 473 -5.08 13.44 7.79
CA PRO A 473 -4.15 12.38 7.42
C PRO A 473 -4.58 11.77 6.09
N ARG A 474 -3.62 11.56 5.18
CA ARG A 474 -3.87 10.84 3.93
C ARG A 474 -4.40 9.46 4.27
N ILE A 475 -5.68 9.29 4.11
CA ILE A 475 -6.27 7.96 4.15
C ILE A 475 -6.08 7.40 2.75
N TRP A 476 -5.55 6.19 2.65
CA TRP A 476 -5.65 5.42 1.42
C TRP A 476 -7.11 5.30 1.02
N THR A 477 -7.54 6.24 0.20
CA THR A 477 -8.85 6.20 -0.42
C THR A 477 -8.65 5.86 -1.89
N GLY A 478 -8.12 4.68 -2.19
CA GLY A 478 -8.11 4.20 -3.56
C GLY A 478 -9.49 4.41 -4.22
N PRO A 479 -9.69 4.11 -5.48
CA PRO A 479 -10.97 4.27 -6.18
C PRO A 479 -12.13 3.51 -5.52
N GLU A 480 -11.94 3.03 -4.32
CA GLU A 480 -12.95 2.47 -3.43
C GLU A 480 -14.21 3.32 -3.34
N LYS A 481 -14.08 4.64 -3.36
CA LYS A 481 -15.25 5.53 -3.48
C LYS A 481 -16.01 5.34 -4.78
N LYS A 482 -15.31 4.87 -5.85
CA LYS A 482 -15.95 4.56 -7.15
C LYS A 482 -16.37 3.09 -7.27
N THR A 483 -15.68 2.17 -6.60
CA THR A 483 -16.00 0.73 -6.63
C THR A 483 -17.09 0.33 -5.65
N VAL A 484 -17.28 1.11 -4.62
CA VAL A 484 -18.48 1.09 -3.75
C VAL A 484 -19.48 2.14 -4.22
N ALA A 485 -19.26 2.75 -5.39
CA ALA A 485 -20.30 3.55 -6.00
C ALA A 485 -21.56 2.70 -6.06
N PRO A 486 -22.66 3.20 -5.54
CA PRO A 486 -23.91 2.46 -5.61
C PRO A 486 -24.13 2.08 -7.07
N GLU A 487 -24.55 0.84 -7.30
CA GLU A 487 -25.05 0.43 -8.61
C GLU A 487 -26.09 1.41 -9.14
N PHE A 488 -26.54 2.33 -8.31
CA PHE A 488 -27.50 3.39 -8.53
C PHE A 488 -26.93 4.75 -8.11
N GLY A 489 -26.27 5.43 -9.01
CA GLY A 489 -26.07 6.88 -8.92
C GLY A 489 -25.16 7.39 -7.80
N LYS A 490 -25.47 8.57 -7.27
CA LYS A 490 -24.62 9.39 -6.42
C LYS A 490 -24.61 8.93 -4.96
N LEU A 491 -23.43 8.89 -4.31
CA LEU A 491 -23.33 8.72 -2.86
C LEU A 491 -24.01 9.88 -2.13
N ILE A 492 -25.07 9.58 -1.38
CA ILE A 492 -25.84 10.60 -0.65
C ILE A 492 -25.23 10.86 0.73
N ARG A 493 -24.78 9.81 1.42
CA ARG A 493 -24.23 9.91 2.77
C ARG A 493 -23.30 8.72 3.05
N GLN A 494 -22.17 9.01 3.67
CA GLN A 494 -21.26 8.00 4.23
C GLN A 494 -21.13 8.22 5.74
N VAL A 495 -21.22 7.15 6.51
CA VAL A 495 -21.03 7.17 7.96
C VAL A 495 -20.03 6.07 8.30
N SER A 496 -18.93 6.43 8.93
CA SER A 496 -17.94 5.48 9.43
C SER A 496 -18.08 5.37 10.95
N PHE A 497 -18.12 4.13 11.43
CA PHE A 497 -18.15 3.86 12.86
C PHE A 497 -16.80 3.28 13.27
N PRO A 498 -16.09 3.88 14.25
CA PRO A 498 -14.93 3.26 14.85
C PRO A 498 -15.34 1.93 15.50
N GLY A 499 -14.49 0.91 15.38
CA GLY A 499 -14.76 -0.38 16.01
C GLY A 499 -14.88 -0.24 17.52
N PHE A 500 -15.96 -0.74 18.09
CA PHE A 500 -16.13 -0.78 19.56
C PHE A 500 -15.74 -2.15 20.09
N PRO A 501 -14.81 -2.25 21.03
CA PRO A 501 -14.64 -3.47 21.80
C PRO A 501 -15.89 -3.63 22.69
N LEU A 502 -16.74 -4.58 22.30
CA LEU A 502 -17.91 -4.93 23.11
C LEU A 502 -17.51 -6.07 24.04
N VAL A 503 -17.08 -5.73 25.24
CA VAL A 503 -16.86 -6.70 26.32
C VAL A 503 -18.18 -6.93 27.05
N SER A 504 -18.79 -8.12 26.88
CA SER A 504 -19.87 -8.55 27.76
C SER A 504 -19.27 -9.44 28.83
N GLY A 505 -19.28 -8.99 30.09
CA GLY A 505 -18.95 -9.84 31.23
C GLY A 505 -20.00 -10.95 31.43
N LYS A 506 -19.65 -12.03 32.17
CA LYS A 506 -20.59 -13.05 32.64
C LYS A 506 -21.77 -12.37 33.33
N GLY A 507 -22.99 -12.54 32.83
CA GLY A 507 -24.22 -12.01 33.44
C GLY A 507 -24.70 -10.65 32.94
N GLY A 508 -24.03 -10.01 31.97
CA GLY A 508 -24.41 -8.71 31.45
C GLY A 508 -25.72 -8.69 30.70
N LYS A 509 -26.60 -7.70 30.99
CA LYS A 509 -27.79 -7.42 30.20
C LYS A 509 -27.38 -6.98 28.79
N PRO A 510 -28.18 -7.31 27.74
CA PRO A 510 -27.90 -6.83 26.38
C PRO A 510 -27.86 -5.30 26.38
N ARG A 511 -26.79 -4.71 25.86
CA ARG A 511 -26.71 -3.28 25.60
C ARG A 511 -27.21 -3.02 24.18
N GLU A 512 -28.23 -2.18 24.06
CA GLU A 512 -28.57 -1.54 22.79
C GLU A 512 -27.59 -0.40 22.57
N VAL A 513 -26.82 -0.49 21.49
CA VAL A 513 -26.02 0.62 21.00
C VAL A 513 -26.80 1.21 19.83
N GLY A 514 -27.61 2.22 20.10
CA GLY A 514 -28.27 2.98 19.07
C GLY A 514 -27.25 3.97 18.46
N PHE A 515 -26.97 3.85 17.19
CA PHE A 515 -26.31 4.94 16.46
C PHE A 515 -27.34 6.03 16.25
N GLY A 516 -27.20 7.16 16.94
CA GLY A 516 -28.20 8.21 16.99
C GLY A 516 -28.67 8.68 15.61
N GLY A 517 -29.90 8.40 15.29
CA GLY A 517 -30.62 8.85 14.13
C GLY A 517 -31.13 7.73 13.22
N SER A 518 -32.37 7.83 12.84
CA SER A 518 -32.96 7.08 11.73
C SER A 518 -32.63 7.80 10.42
N PHE A 519 -32.35 7.04 9.34
CA PHE A 519 -32.27 7.61 8.00
C PHE A 519 -33.25 6.89 7.07
N ARG A 520 -33.75 7.64 6.10
CA ARG A 520 -34.59 7.07 5.06
C ARG A 520 -33.75 6.60 3.91
N ILE A 521 -34.13 5.48 3.31
CA ILE A 521 -33.57 5.01 2.03
C ILE A 521 -34.53 5.51 0.95
N PRO A 522 -34.16 6.51 0.14
CA PRO A 522 -34.96 6.94 -0.98
C PRO A 522 -35.23 5.81 -1.96
N ASP A 523 -36.27 5.92 -2.79
CA ASP A 523 -36.43 4.97 -3.89
C ASP A 523 -35.28 5.09 -4.88
N GLU A 524 -34.99 4.04 -5.63
CA GLU A 524 -33.84 3.94 -6.52
C GLU A 524 -32.49 4.21 -5.80
N SER A 525 -32.40 3.76 -4.54
CA SER A 525 -31.19 3.90 -3.74
C SER A 525 -30.86 2.64 -2.93
N GLU A 526 -29.63 2.58 -2.45
CA GLU A 526 -29.20 1.47 -1.57
C GLU A 526 -28.38 1.97 -0.37
N ALA A 527 -28.48 1.25 0.73
CA ALA A 527 -27.58 1.36 1.86
C ALA A 527 -26.63 0.16 1.86
N VAL A 528 -25.35 0.42 1.90
CA VAL A 528 -24.29 -0.61 1.89
C VAL A 528 -23.61 -0.64 3.24
N PHE A 529 -23.53 -1.81 3.85
CA PHE A 529 -22.90 -2.03 5.15
C PHE A 529 -21.71 -2.94 4.99
N HIS A 530 -20.54 -2.43 5.32
CA HIS A 530 -19.31 -3.20 5.38
C HIS A 530 -19.06 -3.64 6.82
N VAL A 531 -19.10 -4.92 7.08
CA VAL A 531 -18.75 -5.49 8.38
C VAL A 531 -17.36 -6.09 8.25
N ARG A 532 -16.35 -5.37 8.72
CA ARG A 532 -14.94 -5.75 8.56
C ARG A 532 -14.56 -6.99 9.35
N ARG A 533 -15.01 -7.05 10.61
CA ARG A 533 -14.65 -8.11 11.54
C ARG A 533 -15.74 -8.30 12.56
N MET A 534 -16.01 -9.53 12.91
CA MET A 534 -16.85 -9.88 14.04
C MET A 534 -16.12 -10.94 14.88
N ASP A 535 -15.43 -10.49 15.91
CA ASP A 535 -14.83 -11.39 16.88
C ASP A 535 -15.85 -11.77 17.93
N VAL A 536 -16.22 -13.04 17.93
CA VAL A 536 -17.04 -13.61 18.97
C VAL A 536 -16.19 -14.63 19.71
N LYS A 537 -15.55 -14.20 20.79
CA LYS A 537 -15.05 -15.12 21.81
C LYS A 537 -16.21 -15.42 22.77
N ALA A 538 -16.93 -16.48 22.50
CA ALA A 538 -17.97 -16.95 23.40
C ALA A 538 -17.86 -18.45 23.56
N ASP A 539 -17.50 -18.89 24.75
CA ASP A 539 -17.56 -20.30 25.08
C ASP A 539 -19.01 -20.78 25.18
N HIS A 540 -19.96 -19.93 25.51
CA HIS A 540 -21.40 -20.24 25.57
C HIS A 540 -22.24 -18.97 25.39
N GLY A 541 -22.66 -18.64 24.19
CA GLY A 541 -23.63 -17.56 23.97
C GLY A 541 -23.74 -17.09 22.53
N TRP A 542 -24.90 -16.57 22.18
CA TRP A 542 -25.18 -16.00 20.86
C TRP A 542 -24.95 -14.49 20.89
N VAL A 543 -24.07 -14.00 20.05
CA VAL A 543 -23.95 -12.56 19.78
C VAL A 543 -24.48 -12.31 18.40
N ALA A 544 -25.47 -11.46 18.29
CA ALA A 544 -26.06 -11.11 17.02
C ALA A 544 -25.96 -9.59 16.80
N LEU A 545 -25.51 -9.21 15.63
CA LEU A 545 -25.67 -7.88 15.09
C LEU A 545 -27.01 -7.85 14.36
N PHE A 546 -27.93 -6.97 14.78
CA PHE A 546 -29.19 -6.80 14.07
C PHE A 546 -29.12 -5.56 13.19
N LEU A 547 -29.20 -5.76 11.88
CA LEU A 547 -29.61 -4.72 10.96
C LEU A 547 -31.14 -4.82 10.84
N SER A 548 -31.85 -3.89 11.45
CA SER A 548 -33.31 -3.85 11.38
C SER A 548 -33.76 -2.70 10.49
N ALA A 549 -34.53 -3.04 9.48
CA ALA A 549 -35.29 -2.06 8.72
C ALA A 549 -36.78 -2.26 9.03
N ALA A 550 -37.50 -1.19 9.29
CA ALA A 550 -38.94 -1.25 9.52
C ALA A 550 -39.64 -0.21 8.65
N THR A 551 -40.86 -0.53 8.21
CA THR A 551 -41.77 0.49 7.64
C THR A 551 -42.10 1.53 8.68
N THR A 552 -42.42 2.76 8.26
CA THR A 552 -42.80 3.86 9.17
C THR A 552 -44.03 3.51 10.03
N ASP A 553 -44.91 2.66 9.54
CA ASP A 553 -46.05 2.14 10.27
C ASP A 553 -45.71 0.96 11.19
N GLY A 554 -44.46 0.49 11.20
CA GLY A 554 -43.97 -0.63 12.01
C GLY A 554 -44.56 -1.99 11.65
N ARG A 555 -45.41 -2.10 10.61
CA ARG A 555 -46.07 -3.35 10.22
C ARG A 555 -45.15 -4.34 9.53
N SER A 556 -44.16 -3.83 8.82
CA SER A 556 -43.12 -4.70 8.19
C SER A 556 -41.78 -4.49 8.86
N ARG A 557 -41.13 -5.56 9.26
CA ARG A 557 -39.80 -5.53 9.86
C ARG A 557 -38.90 -6.52 9.12
N PHE A 558 -37.69 -6.10 8.89
CA PHE A 558 -36.64 -6.90 8.29
C PHE A 558 -35.44 -6.93 9.22
N ASN A 559 -34.97 -8.10 9.60
CA ASN A 559 -33.83 -8.25 10.48
C ASN A 559 -32.77 -9.11 9.79
N LEU A 560 -31.57 -8.59 9.70
CA LEU A 560 -30.37 -9.37 9.41
C LEU A 560 -29.64 -9.64 10.72
N THR A 561 -29.40 -10.90 10.97
CA THR A 561 -28.75 -11.36 12.19
C THR A 561 -27.56 -12.22 11.83
N PRO A 562 -26.36 -11.63 11.63
CA PRO A 562 -25.14 -12.43 11.55
C PRO A 562 -24.94 -13.12 12.88
N ARG A 563 -24.88 -14.45 12.84
CA ARG A 563 -24.48 -15.30 13.97
C ARG A 563 -23.06 -15.76 13.74
N THR A 564 -22.23 -15.79 14.77
CA THR A 564 -20.86 -16.28 14.75
C THR A 564 -20.17 -16.28 13.35
N ALA A 565 -18.90 -16.55 13.23
CA ALA A 565 -18.15 -16.57 11.98
C ALA A 565 -18.73 -17.49 10.86
N LYS A 566 -19.80 -18.22 11.12
CA LYS A 566 -20.29 -19.25 10.19
C LYS A 566 -21.78 -19.20 9.85
N GLN A 567 -22.59 -18.34 10.46
CA GLN A 567 -24.05 -18.37 10.21
C GLN A 567 -24.67 -16.98 10.21
N THR A 568 -25.44 -16.68 9.19
CA THR A 568 -26.27 -15.47 9.09
C THR A 568 -27.73 -15.86 8.93
N TYR A 569 -28.61 -15.23 9.71
CA TYR A 569 -30.05 -15.41 9.62
C TYR A 569 -30.69 -14.15 9.08
N ILE A 570 -31.59 -14.33 8.13
CA ILE A 570 -32.49 -13.28 7.66
C ILE A 570 -33.88 -13.60 8.18
N SER A 571 -34.48 -12.66 8.88
CA SER A 571 -35.87 -12.77 9.33
C SER A 571 -36.65 -11.53 8.93
N GLY A 572 -37.88 -11.72 8.51
CA GLY A 572 -38.77 -10.60 8.15
C GLY A 572 -40.20 -10.92 8.52
N SER A 573 -40.97 -9.90 8.86
CA SER A 573 -42.41 -9.98 9.01
C SER A 573 -43.06 -8.96 8.09
N HIS A 574 -44.07 -9.38 7.34
CA HIS A 574 -44.92 -8.52 6.52
C HIS A 574 -46.36 -8.93 6.72
N PRO A 575 -47.34 -7.99 6.81
CA PRO A 575 -48.76 -8.31 6.89
C PRO A 575 -49.17 -9.24 5.72
N GLY A 576 -49.75 -10.37 6.02
CA GLY A 576 -50.22 -11.33 5.03
C GLY A 576 -49.18 -12.38 4.55
N THR A 577 -47.96 -12.37 5.03
CA THR A 577 -46.96 -13.43 4.75
C THR A 577 -46.47 -14.08 6.04
N PRO A 578 -46.48 -15.42 6.13
CA PRO A 578 -45.92 -16.08 7.30
C PRO A 578 -44.40 -15.80 7.40
N PHE A 579 -43.96 -15.65 8.64
CA PHE A 579 -42.56 -15.46 8.98
C PHE A 579 -41.71 -16.61 8.42
N ARG A 580 -40.86 -16.32 7.46
CA ARG A 580 -39.96 -17.30 6.87
C ARG A 580 -38.55 -17.07 7.39
N VAL A 581 -38.10 -17.93 8.29
CA VAL A 581 -36.69 -18.04 8.63
C VAL A 581 -36.01 -18.82 7.50
N VAL A 582 -35.25 -18.14 6.69
CA VAL A 582 -34.36 -18.82 5.75
C VAL A 582 -33.14 -19.28 6.55
N ARG A 583 -33.13 -20.52 6.99
CA ARG A 583 -31.94 -21.18 7.51
C ARG A 583 -31.06 -21.54 6.32
N ASP A 584 -30.21 -20.64 5.91
CA ASP A 584 -29.11 -21.01 5.05
C ASP A 584 -27.86 -21.16 5.91
N ASN A 585 -27.26 -22.32 5.88
CA ASN A 585 -25.97 -22.63 6.48
C ASN A 585 -24.85 -21.95 5.67
N PHE A 586 -24.93 -20.63 5.55
CA PHE A 586 -23.86 -19.87 4.93
C PHE A 586 -22.74 -19.67 5.93
N GLN A 587 -21.57 -20.11 5.55
CA GLN A 587 -20.34 -19.62 6.14
C GLN A 587 -20.18 -18.17 5.67
N VAL A 588 -20.47 -17.22 6.54
CA VAL A 588 -20.14 -15.81 6.29
C VAL A 588 -18.73 -15.60 6.78
N GLU A 589 -17.80 -15.60 5.86
CA GLU A 589 -16.44 -15.17 6.14
C GLU A 589 -16.40 -13.63 6.17
N TYR A 590 -15.80 -13.07 7.20
CA TYR A 590 -15.60 -11.62 7.27
C TYR A 590 -14.27 -11.26 6.57
N PRO A 591 -14.28 -10.12 5.87
CA PRO A 591 -15.29 -9.06 5.78
C PRO A 591 -16.52 -9.44 4.94
N ALA A 592 -17.68 -9.03 5.41
CA ALA A 592 -18.95 -9.28 4.74
C ALA A 592 -19.63 -7.97 4.32
N ILE A 593 -20.39 -8.03 3.23
CA ILE A 593 -21.16 -6.91 2.73
C ILE A 593 -22.64 -7.24 2.75
N TYR A 594 -23.39 -6.30 3.28
CA TYR A 594 -24.81 -6.33 3.28
C TYR A 594 -25.34 -5.10 2.56
N ARG A 595 -26.25 -5.30 1.60
CA ARG A 595 -26.88 -4.23 0.84
C ARG A 595 -28.39 -4.24 1.07
N LEU A 596 -28.93 -3.10 1.32
CA LEU A 596 -30.37 -2.87 1.40
C LEU A 596 -30.74 -1.91 0.28
N ARG A 597 -31.38 -2.44 -0.75
CA ARG A 597 -31.73 -1.72 -1.98
C ARG A 597 -33.22 -1.47 -2.03
N ARG A 598 -33.61 -0.26 -2.39
CA ARG A 598 -34.98 0.11 -2.66
C ARG A 598 -35.14 0.46 -4.13
N THR A 599 -36.05 -0.21 -4.82
CA THR A 599 -36.34 -0.02 -6.26
C THR A 599 -37.82 -0.21 -6.52
N GLY A 600 -38.48 0.80 -7.10
CA GLY A 600 -39.91 0.76 -7.41
C GLY A 600 -40.76 0.45 -6.19
N GLY A 601 -40.47 1.06 -5.05
CA GLY A 601 -41.16 0.82 -3.78
C GLY A 601 -40.88 -0.53 -3.12
N LYS A 602 -40.03 -1.39 -3.74
CA LYS A 602 -39.65 -2.71 -3.21
C LYS A 602 -38.29 -2.67 -2.53
N LEU A 603 -38.19 -3.27 -1.35
CA LEU A 603 -36.95 -3.41 -0.62
C LEU A 603 -36.33 -4.77 -0.93
N GLN A 604 -35.07 -4.77 -1.38
CA GLN A 604 -34.27 -5.95 -1.63
C GLN A 604 -33.12 -6.02 -0.64
N PHE A 605 -32.91 -7.17 -0.05
CA PHE A 605 -31.80 -7.45 0.80
C PHE A 605 -30.80 -8.34 0.05
N LEU A 606 -29.54 -7.88 -0.07
CA LEU A 606 -28.48 -8.58 -0.74
C LEU A 606 -27.31 -8.76 0.25
N TYR A 607 -26.71 -9.93 0.29
CA TYR A 607 -25.55 -10.18 1.12
C TYR A 607 -24.58 -11.12 0.41
N GLY A 608 -23.32 -11.00 0.70
CA GLY A 608 -22.27 -11.85 0.14
C GLY A 608 -20.94 -11.63 0.81
N ASN A 609 -20.03 -12.57 0.61
CA ASN A 609 -18.64 -12.40 0.94
C ASN A 609 -17.97 -11.58 -0.16
N TYR A 610 -16.87 -10.92 0.17
CA TYR A 610 -16.07 -10.20 -0.83
C TYR A 610 -15.60 -11.08 -2.00
N VAL A 611 -15.50 -12.38 -1.78
CA VAL A 611 -15.03 -13.38 -2.76
C VAL A 611 -16.16 -13.97 -3.61
N SER A 612 -17.42 -13.76 -3.22
CA SER A 612 -18.53 -14.35 -3.98
C SER A 612 -18.84 -13.52 -5.23
N SER A 613 -18.86 -14.21 -6.38
CA SER A 613 -19.28 -13.58 -7.63
C SER A 613 -20.70 -12.99 -7.49
N PRO A 614 -21.07 -11.95 -8.26
CA PRO A 614 -22.43 -11.39 -8.26
C PRO A 614 -23.54 -12.43 -8.50
N ARG A 615 -23.22 -13.59 -9.08
CA ARG A 615 -24.15 -14.69 -9.33
C ARG A 615 -24.52 -15.48 -8.06
N SER A 616 -23.74 -15.34 -6.98
CA SER A 616 -23.99 -16.07 -5.72
C SER A 616 -24.71 -15.25 -4.66
N MET A 617 -25.09 -14.00 -4.93
CA MET A 617 -25.87 -13.17 -4.00
C MET A 617 -27.33 -13.64 -3.97
N LYS A 618 -27.83 -13.95 -2.78
CA LYS A 618 -29.25 -14.32 -2.60
C LYS A 618 -30.13 -13.11 -2.40
N LYS A 619 -31.31 -13.12 -3.00
CA LYS A 619 -32.30 -12.03 -2.99
C LYS A 619 -33.47 -12.39 -2.08
N SER A 620 -33.90 -11.43 -1.25
CA SER A 620 -35.17 -11.47 -0.56
C SER A 620 -35.89 -10.13 -0.78
N THR A 621 -37.15 -10.17 -1.16
CA THR A 621 -37.95 -8.97 -1.51
C THR A 621 -39.10 -8.77 -0.56
N ALA A 622 -39.24 -7.53 -0.05
CA ALA A 622 -40.43 -7.06 0.68
C ALA A 622 -40.92 -5.72 0.10
N SER A 623 -42.23 -5.54 0.02
CA SER A 623 -42.84 -4.30 -0.49
C SER A 623 -43.04 -3.32 0.64
N SER A 624 -42.58 -2.07 0.56
CA SER A 624 -42.88 -1.00 1.53
C SER A 624 -42.59 0.42 1.03
N THR A 625 -43.32 1.36 1.63
CA THR A 625 -43.24 2.80 1.40
C THR A 625 -42.40 3.44 2.45
N ASP A 626 -41.52 3.77 2.89
CA ASP A 626 -40.65 4.47 3.88
C ASP A 626 -40.13 3.66 5.08
N LEU A 627 -38.83 3.59 5.22
CA LEU A 627 -38.15 2.79 6.24
C LEU A 627 -37.16 3.57 7.12
N PRO A 628 -37.36 3.72 8.45
CA PRO A 628 -36.32 4.12 9.38
C PRO A 628 -35.41 2.94 9.78
N PHE A 629 -34.10 3.21 9.97
CA PHE A 629 -33.11 2.22 10.36
C PHE A 629 -32.79 2.24 11.85
N ARG A 630 -32.71 1.06 12.46
CA ARG A 630 -32.17 0.89 13.84
C ARG A 630 -31.21 -0.28 13.90
N PHE A 631 -30.12 -0.10 14.61
CA PHE A 631 -29.21 -1.20 14.99
C PHE A 631 -29.58 -1.73 16.38
N ARG A 632 -29.83 -3.01 16.48
CA ARG A 632 -30.14 -3.66 17.76
C ARG A 632 -29.26 -4.89 17.99
N ARG A 633 -28.68 -5.01 19.17
CA ARG A 633 -27.96 -6.17 19.63
C ARG A 633 -28.80 -6.95 20.64
N LYS A 634 -28.90 -8.24 20.48
CA LYS A 634 -29.54 -9.14 21.46
C LYS A 634 -28.60 -10.32 21.79
N SER A 635 -28.27 -10.52 23.06
CA SER A 635 -27.63 -11.73 23.54
C SER A 635 -28.71 -12.65 24.13
N ARG A 636 -28.76 -13.92 23.74
CA ARG A 636 -29.58 -14.94 24.41
C ARG A 636 -28.67 -15.97 25.09
N ARG A 637 -28.99 -16.29 26.32
CA ARG A 637 -28.45 -17.49 27.00
C ARG A 637 -29.13 -18.73 26.43
N THR A 638 -28.37 -19.75 26.10
CA THR A 638 -28.92 -21.10 25.87
C THR A 638 -29.22 -21.71 27.21
N ALA A 639 -30.49 -22.03 27.44
CA ALA A 639 -30.87 -23.04 28.43
C ALA A 639 -30.33 -24.38 27.96
N GLY A 640 -29.71 -25.15 28.87
CA GLY A 640 -29.06 -26.40 28.54
C GLY A 640 -30.01 -27.39 27.88
N CYS A 641 -29.60 -28.01 26.80
CA CYS A 641 -30.12 -29.28 26.34
C CYS A 641 -29.11 -30.34 26.76
N SER A 642 -29.45 -31.02 27.83
CA SER A 642 -28.91 -32.32 28.15
C SER A 642 -29.56 -33.35 27.19
N ASN A 643 -28.74 -34.33 26.80
CA ASN A 643 -29.12 -35.59 26.11
C ASN A 643 -29.11 -35.58 24.58
N PHE A 644 -27.96 -36.00 24.04
CA PHE A 644 -27.92 -36.91 22.90
C PHE A 644 -26.82 -37.96 23.12
N PRO A 645 -27.05 -39.23 22.75
CA PRO A 645 -26.17 -40.34 23.07
C PRO A 645 -24.94 -40.39 22.14
N ARG A 646 -23.85 -40.84 22.72
CA ARG A 646 -22.63 -41.21 22.00
C ARG A 646 -22.88 -42.43 21.14
N SER A 647 -22.60 -42.35 19.85
CA SER A 647 -22.37 -43.52 19.01
C SER A 647 -20.90 -43.55 18.58
N ASN A 648 -20.31 -44.69 18.84
CA ASN A 648 -18.95 -45.09 18.52
C ASN A 648 -18.64 -44.97 17.03
N CYS A 649 -17.47 -44.44 16.71
CA CYS A 649 -16.74 -44.82 15.51
C CYS A 649 -15.30 -45.09 15.89
N ALA A 650 -14.96 -46.37 15.79
CA ALA A 650 -13.59 -46.86 15.88
C ALA A 650 -12.90 -46.70 14.51
N GLY A 651 -11.59 -46.47 14.54
CA GLY A 651 -10.69 -46.80 13.45
C GLY A 651 -10.11 -45.65 12.67
N CYS A 652 -8.92 -45.22 13.07
CA CYS A 652 -7.89 -44.71 12.16
C CYS A 652 -6.52 -45.19 12.64
N PRO A 653 -5.67 -45.73 11.75
CA PRO A 653 -4.33 -46.17 12.11
C PRO A 653 -3.35 -45.01 12.04
N GLU A 654 -2.35 -45.07 12.92
CA GLU A 654 -1.18 -44.20 12.93
C GLU A 654 -0.28 -44.43 11.70
N PRO A 655 0.42 -43.41 11.24
CA PRO A 655 1.50 -43.58 10.27
C PRO A 655 2.85 -43.79 10.96
N ALA A 656 3.62 -44.65 10.38
CA ALA A 656 5.02 -44.90 10.67
C ALA A 656 5.93 -43.75 10.15
#